data_d83c23ea9d065594d0367a19ee100d07
#
_entry.id   d83c23ea9d065594d0367a19ee100d07
#
_cell.length_a   1.000
_cell.length_b   1.000
_cell.length_c   1.000
_cell.angle_alpha   90.00
_cell.angle_beta   90.00
_cell.angle_gamma   90.00
#
_symmetry.space_group_name_H-M   'P 1'
#
loop_
_entity.id
_entity.type
_entity.pdbx_description
1 polymer ?
#
loop_
_entity_poly.entity_id
_entity_poly.type
_entity_poly.pdbx_seq_one_letter_code
_entity_poly.pdbx_strand_id
1 'polypeptide(L)'
;MLISVCLSIALALPSPGALGGSGPTPWGAEAGDHNEALLANITALGRPGNSIPGEVVAFGENSFLVASAGGGDGERGVIGAATFHRGRVLVFGHSSFFGGWGAGADGEAFLLNSIRWAAGKEQPRVAFLAGGHDLAARLKVHFAETGHYQRCADLPLRGSGTDVVVWVGGAPDEEQIGRLSAFVKGGGGVLLGVCPWGNQQIWDGQGRGKNIRTDLSQNQLIGEMGLVLGDATVGDAAYNLASNRALPHAGQAMDAAVAYITGSEGEQEIAPGSAASQVAGLLRALPASDDRFLPRIQSALEASSFAERVPGPGHKTRKSDVAGHLGMLLATEAWRDTPASRVPAAPGADFFPGAIPSGALRITRSLDVTPEEARQGGWISTGLYAGPGEVIRISATGGAAGWKLRIGAHKDKLWHKDSWSRWPEITLERQLVMDPGGSFEVASPFGGLIYFVPPRNAVGAAGANGASFMVAGAVEAPLFRLGDPASAKNWKQRRAAPAPWAELVCDGMILTIPSGAIRELDDPVALMEYWQRAADCYPELRGEPQPARAERMVEDIQISAGWMHSGYPVMTHGAERADHSAAVDLDTLTTAGNWGYFHEFGHNAQKREWTFSGTGEVTNNLFSLYLGEQMAGIEPWNNPWLAGQKDKPAEYFAKGSKFSDWKRSPGLALMMYATIQRDFGWEPFQTAFKAYLEAPAAESPKTDAQKQDRWMTRMSQALERDLGPYFEYWGVPITEAARGEVAHFEPWMPEEYGKP
;
A
#
# COMPACT_ATOMS: atom_id res chain seq x y z
N MET A 1 -26.74 21.83 8.89
CA MET A 1 -27.86 20.86 8.87
C MET A 1 -27.51 19.56 8.11
N LEU A 2 -26.76 19.59 6.99
CA LEU A 2 -26.30 18.39 6.29
C LEU A 2 -25.18 17.61 7.02
N ILE A 3 -24.38 18.28 7.82
CA ILE A 3 -23.22 17.68 8.54
C ILE A 3 -23.68 16.82 9.73
N SER A 4 -24.70 17.27 10.46
CA SER A 4 -25.34 16.50 11.55
C SER A 4 -25.94 15.19 11.02
N VAL A 5 -26.42 15.18 9.79
CA VAL A 5 -26.98 13.98 9.15
C VAL A 5 -25.88 12.97 8.76
N CYS A 6 -24.68 13.41 8.33
CA CYS A 6 -23.62 12.50 7.93
C CYS A 6 -22.95 11.75 9.09
N LEU A 7 -22.82 12.37 10.29
CA LEU A 7 -22.29 11.71 11.48
C LEU A 7 -23.41 11.00 12.28
N SER A 8 -24.63 11.55 12.31
CA SER A 8 -25.75 10.96 13.07
C SER A 8 -26.37 9.71 12.44
N ILE A 9 -26.19 9.46 11.15
CA ILE A 9 -26.77 8.29 10.46
C ILE A 9 -25.94 7.00 10.74
N ALA A 10 -24.67 7.14 11.11
CA ALA A 10 -23.84 5.97 11.39
C ALA A 10 -24.04 5.32 12.75
N LEU A 11 -24.67 6.03 13.73
CA LEU A 11 -24.76 5.57 15.11
C LEU A 11 -26.08 6.00 15.76
N ALA A 12 -27.12 5.19 15.64
CA ALA A 12 -28.25 5.23 16.55
C ALA A 12 -27.85 4.52 17.86
N LEU A 13 -27.07 5.21 18.72
CA LEU A 13 -26.78 4.80 20.08
C LEU A 13 -27.54 5.68 21.08
N PRO A 14 -27.95 5.17 22.25
CA PRO A 14 -28.67 5.96 23.26
C PRO A 14 -27.79 7.12 23.74
N SER A 15 -28.43 8.26 24.04
CA SER A 15 -27.80 9.47 24.57
C SER A 15 -26.93 9.16 25.79
N PRO A 16 -25.66 9.59 25.85
CA PRO A 16 -24.86 9.42 27.07
C PRO A 16 -25.41 10.30 28.19
N GLY A 17 -25.66 9.66 29.31
CA GLY A 17 -25.87 10.39 30.57
C GLY A 17 -24.67 11.29 30.86
N ALA A 18 -24.92 12.52 31.31
CA ALA A 18 -23.90 13.51 31.64
C ALA A 18 -22.80 12.90 32.53
N LEU A 19 -21.62 12.69 31.95
CA LEU A 19 -20.41 12.34 32.69
C LEU A 19 -19.93 13.62 33.39
N GLY A 20 -20.00 13.62 34.71
CA GLY A 20 -19.48 14.69 35.57
C GLY A 20 -18.00 14.92 35.28
N GLY A 21 -17.62 16.22 35.23
CA GLY A 21 -16.25 16.63 35.00
C GLY A 21 -15.27 16.00 35.98
N SER A 22 -14.46 15.07 35.51
CA SER A 22 -13.23 14.65 36.17
C SER A 22 -12.10 15.52 35.64
N GLY A 23 -11.22 15.99 36.52
CA GLY A 23 -9.97 16.67 36.15
C GLY A 23 -9.13 15.82 35.20
N PRO A 24 -8.03 16.34 34.64
CA PRO A 24 -7.23 15.65 33.64
C PRO A 24 -6.84 14.27 34.15
N THR A 25 -7.24 13.23 33.42
CA THR A 25 -6.94 11.84 33.75
C THR A 25 -5.44 11.62 33.56
N PRO A 26 -4.69 11.09 34.51
CA PRO A 26 -3.26 10.86 34.36
C PRO A 26 -3.05 9.61 33.48
N TRP A 27 -2.98 9.81 32.19
CA TRP A 27 -2.69 8.76 31.23
C TRP A 27 -1.31 8.14 31.50
N GLY A 28 -1.26 6.82 31.74
CA GLY A 28 -0.02 6.11 31.98
C GLY A 28 0.67 6.45 33.32
N ALA A 29 -0.03 6.89 34.31
CA ALA A 29 0.52 7.34 35.61
C ALA A 29 1.41 6.29 36.32
N GLU A 30 1.16 4.99 36.11
CA GLU A 30 1.95 3.88 36.68
C GLU A 30 3.06 3.38 35.73
N ALA A 31 3.25 3.99 34.56
CA ALA A 31 4.17 3.51 33.54
C ALA A 31 5.65 3.48 33.99
N GLY A 32 6.06 4.40 34.88
CA GLY A 32 7.45 4.51 35.36
C GLY A 32 7.98 3.23 35.98
N ASP A 33 7.36 2.75 37.05
CA ASP A 33 7.79 1.55 37.78
C ASP A 33 7.70 0.28 36.91
N HIS A 34 6.69 0.21 36.03
CA HIS A 34 6.53 -0.91 35.11
C HIS A 34 7.59 -0.92 34.00
N ASN A 35 7.93 0.24 33.44
CA ASN A 35 8.98 0.37 32.45
C ASN A 35 10.37 0.07 33.07
N GLU A 36 10.61 0.49 34.31
CA GLU A 36 11.85 0.15 35.03
C GLU A 36 12.04 -1.38 35.15
N ALA A 37 10.97 -2.10 35.53
CA ALA A 37 11.02 -3.56 35.62
C ALA A 37 11.18 -4.25 34.25
N LEU A 38 10.47 -3.78 33.22
CA LEU A 38 10.54 -4.34 31.87
C LEU A 38 11.89 -4.08 31.19
N LEU A 39 12.47 -2.90 31.40
CA LEU A 39 13.71 -2.46 30.79
C LEU A 39 14.94 -2.60 31.67
N ALA A 40 14.82 -3.36 32.78
CA ALA A 40 15.95 -3.64 33.67
C ALA A 40 17.11 -4.29 32.90
N ASN A 41 18.28 -3.63 32.92
CA ASN A 41 19.48 -4.01 32.17
C ASN A 41 19.31 -4.08 30.64
N ILE A 42 18.33 -3.39 30.07
CA ILE A 42 18.13 -3.27 28.64
C ILE A 42 18.65 -1.90 28.19
N THR A 43 19.60 -1.91 27.28
CA THR A 43 20.23 -0.70 26.75
C THR A 43 19.74 -0.35 25.34
N ALA A 44 19.41 -1.35 24.53
CA ALA A 44 18.94 -1.17 23.19
C ALA A 44 18.01 -2.29 22.74
N LEU A 45 16.93 -1.94 22.08
CA LEU A 45 16.06 -2.86 21.36
C LEU A 45 15.99 -2.46 19.91
N GLY A 46 15.80 -3.42 19.03
CA GLY A 46 15.69 -3.17 17.61
C GLY A 46 14.79 -4.19 16.91
N ARG A 47 14.64 -4.01 15.62
CA ARG A 47 13.82 -4.83 14.76
C ARG A 47 14.31 -6.29 14.74
N PRO A 48 13.41 -7.29 14.91
CA PRO A 48 13.80 -8.69 14.83
C PRO A 48 14.10 -9.09 13.37
N GLY A 49 15.37 -9.23 13.05
CA GLY A 49 15.84 -9.59 11.70
C GLY A 49 15.37 -8.61 10.62
N ASN A 50 14.82 -9.13 9.53
CA ASN A 50 14.26 -8.34 8.44
C ASN A 50 12.72 -8.15 8.53
N SER A 51 12.11 -8.49 9.68
CA SER A 51 10.68 -8.28 9.87
C SER A 51 10.33 -6.79 9.94
N ILE A 52 9.12 -6.44 9.52
CA ILE A 52 8.58 -5.09 9.65
C ILE A 52 7.42 -5.17 10.65
N PRO A 53 7.59 -4.72 11.90
CA PRO A 53 6.50 -4.69 12.87
C PRO A 53 5.36 -3.77 12.43
N GLY A 54 4.16 -4.07 12.94
CA GLY A 54 3.01 -3.17 12.89
C GLY A 54 2.97 -2.25 14.10
N GLU A 55 2.12 -1.25 14.02
CA GLU A 55 1.92 -0.26 15.07
C GLU A 55 1.19 -0.86 16.27
N VAL A 56 1.63 -0.51 17.46
CA VAL A 56 0.94 -0.72 18.74
C VAL A 56 0.55 0.64 19.32
N VAL A 57 -0.73 0.84 19.62
CA VAL A 57 -1.25 2.10 20.17
C VAL A 57 -1.69 1.90 21.61
N ALA A 58 -1.13 2.67 22.55
CA ALA A 58 -1.56 2.76 23.94
C ALA A 58 -2.52 3.95 24.08
N PHE A 59 -3.72 3.71 24.67
CA PHE A 59 -4.75 4.72 24.79
C PHE A 59 -5.52 4.68 26.12
N GLY A 60 -5.44 3.58 26.86
CA GLY A 60 -6.09 3.43 28.16
C GLY A 60 -5.29 4.03 29.31
N GLU A 61 -5.94 4.34 30.43
CA GLU A 61 -5.31 4.96 31.63
C GLU A 61 -4.11 4.15 32.16
N ASN A 62 -4.22 2.82 32.12
CA ASN A 62 -3.21 1.90 32.64
C ASN A 62 -2.40 1.21 31.52
N SER A 63 -2.45 1.77 30.30
CA SER A 63 -1.64 1.29 29.17
C SER A 63 -0.50 2.27 28.88
N PHE A 64 0.60 1.75 28.34
CA PHE A 64 1.77 2.55 28.02
C PHE A 64 2.60 1.86 26.93
N LEU A 65 3.42 2.63 26.25
CA LEU A 65 4.43 2.08 25.34
C LEU A 65 5.72 1.80 26.11
N VAL A 66 6.35 0.67 25.76
CA VAL A 66 7.67 0.27 26.25
C VAL A 66 8.73 0.65 25.23
N ALA A 67 8.39 0.52 23.92
CA ALA A 67 9.26 0.89 22.82
C ALA A 67 8.46 1.48 21.66
N SER A 68 9.04 2.46 21.00
CA SER A 68 8.53 3.13 19.80
C SER A 68 9.63 3.26 18.74
N ALA A 69 9.26 3.66 17.53
CA ALA A 69 10.21 3.98 16.47
C ALA A 69 9.77 5.20 15.68
N GLY A 70 10.71 5.83 14.97
CA GLY A 70 10.48 7.10 14.29
C GLY A 70 10.65 8.30 15.21
N GLY A 71 10.15 9.47 14.77
CA GLY A 71 10.19 10.70 15.55
C GLY A 71 9.17 11.72 15.03
N GLY A 72 8.86 12.73 15.83
CA GLY A 72 7.86 13.75 15.50
C GLY A 72 6.49 13.15 15.21
N ASP A 73 5.81 13.66 14.18
CA ASP A 73 4.46 13.19 13.78
C ASP A 73 4.43 11.75 13.25
N GLY A 74 5.60 11.16 12.96
CA GLY A 74 5.75 9.80 12.46
C GLY A 74 6.09 8.77 13.52
N GLU A 75 6.23 9.15 14.79
CA GLU A 75 6.56 8.21 15.86
C GLU A 75 5.42 7.24 16.15
N ARG A 76 5.73 5.94 16.21
CA ARG A 76 4.77 4.85 16.39
C ARG A 76 5.23 3.84 17.41
N GLY A 77 4.31 3.36 18.25
CA GLY A 77 4.58 2.28 19.19
C GLY A 77 4.88 0.96 18.47
N VAL A 78 5.79 0.18 19.04
CA VAL A 78 6.17 -1.16 18.56
C VAL A 78 5.90 -2.21 19.63
N ILE A 79 6.10 -1.86 20.89
CA ILE A 79 5.82 -2.70 22.06
C ILE A 79 5.01 -1.86 23.05
N GLY A 80 3.85 -2.37 23.41
CA GLY A 80 2.96 -1.77 24.39
C GLY A 80 2.67 -2.71 25.55
N ALA A 81 2.34 -2.15 26.71
CA ALA A 81 1.98 -2.89 27.90
C ALA A 81 0.77 -2.26 28.58
N ALA A 82 0.04 -3.07 29.34
CA ALA A 82 -1.05 -2.61 30.18
C ALA A 82 -1.18 -3.45 31.45
N THR A 83 -1.58 -2.79 32.54
CA THR A 83 -2.15 -3.46 33.70
C THR A 83 -3.67 -3.47 33.55
N PHE A 84 -4.31 -4.60 33.90
CA PHE A 84 -5.74 -4.75 33.75
C PHE A 84 -6.30 -5.57 34.90
N HIS A 85 -7.04 -4.91 35.80
CA HIS A 85 -7.43 -5.48 37.09
C HIS A 85 -6.20 -5.99 37.87
N ARG A 86 -6.04 -7.31 38.00
CA ARG A 86 -4.90 -7.92 38.69
C ARG A 86 -3.84 -8.49 37.74
N GLY A 87 -4.11 -8.53 36.45
CA GLY A 87 -3.24 -9.10 35.45
C GLY A 87 -2.52 -8.06 34.60
N ARG A 88 -1.70 -8.56 33.67
CA ARG A 88 -0.82 -7.73 32.87
C ARG A 88 -0.74 -8.26 31.44
N VAL A 89 -0.59 -7.36 30.47
CA VAL A 89 -0.49 -7.71 29.04
C VAL A 89 0.65 -6.96 28.40
N LEU A 90 1.45 -7.67 27.58
CA LEU A 90 2.38 -7.07 26.63
C LEU A 90 1.98 -7.42 25.21
N VAL A 91 2.07 -6.42 24.33
CA VAL A 91 1.70 -6.52 22.92
C VAL A 91 2.90 -6.13 22.07
N PHE A 92 3.24 -7.00 21.10
CA PHE A 92 4.31 -6.81 20.16
C PHE A 92 3.73 -6.69 18.74
N GLY A 93 4.14 -5.71 17.99
CA GLY A 93 3.66 -5.44 16.63
C GLY A 93 4.04 -6.51 15.58
N HIS A 94 4.72 -7.60 15.98
CA HIS A 94 5.05 -8.72 15.10
C HIS A 94 5.34 -10.01 15.88
N SER A 95 4.98 -11.17 15.32
CA SER A 95 5.24 -12.48 15.91
C SER A 95 6.72 -12.86 15.93
N SER A 96 7.54 -12.25 15.06
CA SER A 96 9.00 -12.52 14.98
C SER A 96 9.77 -12.14 16.25
N PHE A 97 9.20 -11.29 17.12
CA PHE A 97 9.79 -11.01 18.43
C PHE A 97 9.94 -12.27 19.29
N PHE A 98 9.11 -13.27 19.08
CA PHE A 98 9.17 -14.55 19.80
C PHE A 98 10.01 -15.61 19.08
N GLY A 99 10.42 -15.39 17.83
CA GLY A 99 11.40 -16.18 17.11
C GLY A 99 12.83 -15.82 17.52
N GLY A 100 13.78 -16.06 16.65
CA GLY A 100 15.16 -15.62 16.88
C GLY A 100 15.27 -14.10 16.85
N TRP A 101 14.84 -13.41 17.89
CA TRP A 101 15.08 -11.98 18.07
C TRP A 101 16.58 -11.80 18.32
N GLY A 102 17.26 -11.83 17.19
CA GLY A 102 18.63 -12.00 17.22
C GLY A 102 19.38 -10.78 17.27
N ALA A 103 20.44 -10.61 17.33
CA ALA A 103 21.46 -9.59 17.03
C ALA A 103 21.59 -8.41 17.99
N GLY A 104 20.69 -8.17 18.91
CA GLY A 104 20.94 -7.28 20.05
C GLY A 104 20.99 -8.13 21.32
N ALA A 105 22.04 -8.00 22.13
CA ALA A 105 22.20 -8.77 23.39
C ALA A 105 20.99 -8.66 24.34
N ASP A 106 20.16 -7.64 24.19
CA ASP A 106 19.09 -7.30 25.09
C ASP A 106 17.72 -7.94 24.77
N GLY A 107 17.52 -8.47 23.54
CA GLY A 107 16.21 -8.98 23.12
C GLY A 107 15.71 -10.18 23.95
N GLU A 108 16.58 -11.16 24.25
CA GLU A 108 16.22 -12.32 25.08
C GLU A 108 16.04 -11.92 26.53
N ALA A 109 16.88 -11.03 27.06
CA ALA A 109 16.75 -10.49 28.39
C ALA A 109 15.43 -9.74 28.55
N PHE A 110 15.04 -8.95 27.57
CA PHE A 110 13.77 -8.25 27.56
C PHE A 110 12.57 -9.21 27.52
N LEU A 111 12.61 -10.29 26.71
CA LEU A 111 11.54 -11.28 26.71
C LEU A 111 11.41 -12.01 28.04
N LEU A 112 12.53 -12.30 28.71
CA LEU A 112 12.53 -12.88 30.06
C LEU A 112 11.93 -11.92 31.09
N ASN A 113 12.35 -10.64 31.08
CA ASN A 113 11.74 -9.59 31.91
C ASN A 113 10.24 -9.47 31.63
N SER A 114 9.83 -9.53 30.37
CA SER A 114 8.43 -9.47 29.95
C SER A 114 7.59 -10.61 30.53
N ILE A 115 8.10 -11.84 30.51
CA ILE A 115 7.43 -13.02 31.08
C ILE A 115 7.31 -12.89 32.61
N ARG A 116 8.40 -12.48 33.29
CA ARG A 116 8.38 -12.26 34.75
C ARG A 116 7.47 -11.14 35.16
N TRP A 117 7.52 -10.02 34.44
CA TRP A 117 6.63 -8.88 34.70
C TRP A 117 5.17 -9.27 34.52
N ALA A 118 4.82 -9.95 33.43
CA ALA A 118 3.44 -10.38 33.18
C ALA A 118 2.92 -11.35 34.25
N ALA A 119 3.79 -12.24 34.73
CA ALA A 119 3.49 -13.19 35.80
C ALA A 119 3.43 -12.55 37.21
N GLY A 120 4.13 -11.43 37.40
CA GLY A 120 4.36 -10.87 38.73
C GLY A 120 5.22 -11.72 39.66
N LYS A 121 6.08 -12.61 39.11
CA LYS A 121 6.97 -13.51 39.85
C LYS A 121 8.17 -14.00 39.04
N GLU A 122 9.25 -14.42 39.73
CA GLU A 122 10.53 -14.82 39.15
C GLU A 122 10.49 -16.15 38.38
N GLN A 123 9.69 -17.11 38.85
CA GLN A 123 9.60 -18.47 38.30
C GLN A 123 8.18 -18.74 37.78
N PRO A 124 7.79 -18.16 36.63
CA PRO A 124 6.46 -18.34 36.10
C PRO A 124 6.25 -19.70 35.44
N ARG A 125 5.00 -20.14 35.39
CA ARG A 125 4.53 -21.26 34.58
C ARG A 125 3.92 -20.73 33.29
N VAL A 126 4.51 -21.10 32.16
CA VAL A 126 4.22 -20.49 30.86
C VAL A 126 3.52 -21.49 29.93
N ALA A 127 2.39 -21.11 29.40
CA ALA A 127 1.71 -21.81 28.30
C ALA A 127 1.91 -21.08 26.97
N PHE A 128 2.05 -21.82 25.89
CA PHE A 128 2.19 -21.27 24.55
C PHE A 128 0.94 -21.54 23.73
N LEU A 129 0.39 -20.50 23.07
CA LEU A 129 -0.79 -20.57 22.22
C LEU A 129 -0.39 -20.26 20.77
N ALA A 130 -0.67 -21.19 19.87
CA ALA A 130 -0.49 -21.13 18.43
C ALA A 130 0.97 -21.09 17.92
N GLY A 131 1.95 -20.79 18.76
CA GLY A 131 3.37 -20.71 18.37
C GLY A 131 4.29 -20.51 19.56
N GLY A 132 5.51 -19.99 19.34
CA GLY A 132 6.47 -19.68 20.44
C GLY A 132 7.41 -20.82 20.84
N HIS A 133 7.50 -21.89 20.03
CA HIS A 133 8.37 -23.04 20.30
C HIS A 133 9.83 -22.64 20.45
N ASP A 134 10.34 -21.74 19.62
CA ASP A 134 11.72 -21.27 19.67
C ASP A 134 12.00 -20.50 20.97
N LEU A 135 11.05 -19.65 21.41
CA LEU A 135 11.15 -18.94 22.69
C LEU A 135 11.17 -19.92 23.86
N ALA A 136 10.27 -20.89 23.87
CA ALA A 136 10.23 -21.93 24.90
C ALA A 136 11.56 -22.69 24.99
N ALA A 137 12.12 -23.10 23.86
CA ALA A 137 13.39 -23.83 23.82
C ALA A 137 14.57 -23.00 24.35
N ARG A 138 14.62 -21.70 24.05
CA ARG A 138 15.69 -20.80 24.49
C ARG A 138 15.61 -20.48 25.99
N LEU A 139 14.41 -20.23 26.51
CA LEU A 139 14.20 -19.71 27.86
C LEU A 139 13.74 -20.79 28.86
N LYS A 140 13.68 -22.06 28.49
CA LYS A 140 13.18 -23.18 29.34
C LYS A 140 13.86 -23.34 30.70
N VAL A 141 15.07 -22.82 30.86
CA VAL A 141 15.79 -22.86 32.14
C VAL A 141 15.34 -21.79 33.13
N HIS A 142 14.56 -20.81 32.68
CA HIS A 142 14.10 -19.64 33.44
C HIS A 142 12.65 -19.73 33.85
N PHE A 143 11.85 -20.64 33.30
CA PHE A 143 10.45 -20.84 33.64
C PHE A 143 9.99 -22.29 33.43
N ALA A 144 8.90 -22.68 34.08
CA ALA A 144 8.25 -23.97 33.88
C ALA A 144 7.25 -23.89 32.72
N GLU A 145 7.47 -24.68 31.67
CA GLU A 145 6.53 -24.80 30.56
C GLU A 145 5.34 -25.69 30.95
N THR A 146 4.08 -25.22 30.72
CA THR A 146 2.86 -25.99 30.95
C THR A 146 2.32 -26.66 29.70
N GLY A 147 2.82 -26.28 28.52
CA GLY A 147 2.53 -26.92 27.24
C GLY A 147 2.34 -25.94 26.07
N HIS A 148 2.24 -26.52 24.87
CA HIS A 148 1.91 -25.84 23.62
C HIS A 148 0.51 -26.21 23.18
N TYR A 149 -0.32 -25.21 22.89
CA TYR A 149 -1.73 -25.37 22.57
C TYR A 149 -2.04 -24.69 21.24
N GLN A 150 -2.86 -25.34 20.40
CA GLN A 150 -3.29 -24.76 19.11
C GLN A 150 -4.56 -23.92 19.25
N ARG A 151 -5.38 -24.23 20.26
CA ARG A 151 -6.63 -23.52 20.53
C ARG A 151 -6.66 -23.01 21.96
N CYS A 152 -7.19 -21.82 22.15
CA CYS A 152 -7.37 -21.23 23.47
C CYS A 152 -8.27 -22.12 24.40
N ALA A 153 -9.22 -22.85 23.84
CA ALA A 153 -10.08 -23.76 24.57
C ALA A 153 -9.30 -24.85 25.35
N ASP A 154 -8.15 -25.25 24.82
CA ASP A 154 -7.34 -26.31 25.39
C ASP A 154 -6.37 -25.80 26.49
N LEU A 155 -6.24 -24.47 26.66
CA LEU A 155 -5.35 -23.86 27.65
C LEU A 155 -5.81 -24.13 29.08
N PRO A 156 -4.91 -24.55 29.99
CA PRO A 156 -5.22 -24.79 31.38
C PRO A 156 -5.26 -23.50 32.20
N LEU A 157 -6.25 -22.62 31.95
CA LEU A 157 -6.35 -21.29 32.55
C LEU A 157 -6.96 -21.25 33.96
N ARG A 158 -7.63 -22.32 34.43
CA ARG A 158 -8.27 -22.37 35.75
C ARG A 158 -7.61 -23.41 36.66
N GLY A 159 -7.12 -22.98 37.84
CA GLY A 159 -6.63 -23.87 38.89
C GLY A 159 -5.42 -24.72 38.59
N SER A 160 -4.98 -24.77 37.37
CA SER A 160 -3.92 -25.66 36.85
C SER A 160 -2.52 -25.09 36.90
N GLY A 161 -2.45 -23.84 37.22
CA GLY A 161 -1.15 -23.31 37.44
C GLY A 161 -0.46 -22.67 36.24
N THR A 162 -1.13 -22.22 35.23
CA THR A 162 -0.56 -21.31 34.22
C THR A 162 -0.57 -19.87 34.77
N ASP A 163 0.56 -19.20 34.69
CA ASP A 163 0.72 -17.81 35.11
C ASP A 163 0.76 -16.84 33.95
N VAL A 164 1.36 -17.30 32.83
CA VAL A 164 1.51 -16.49 31.62
C VAL A 164 1.15 -17.31 30.39
N VAL A 165 0.42 -16.71 29.48
CA VAL A 165 0.17 -17.24 28.12
C VAL A 165 0.97 -16.42 27.13
N VAL A 166 1.86 -17.07 26.38
CA VAL A 166 2.54 -16.50 25.20
C VAL A 166 1.71 -16.86 23.97
N TRP A 167 1.08 -15.87 23.35
CA TRP A 167 0.19 -16.05 22.21
C TRP A 167 0.81 -15.52 20.93
N VAL A 168 1.08 -16.42 19.99
CA VAL A 168 1.81 -16.11 18.74
C VAL A 168 0.93 -16.48 17.53
N GLY A 169 0.28 -15.50 16.94
CA GLY A 169 -0.64 -15.76 15.82
C GLY A 169 -1.97 -16.41 16.23
N GLY A 170 -2.64 -17.04 15.26
CA GLY A 170 -3.98 -17.60 15.47
C GLY A 170 -5.08 -16.54 15.56
N ALA A 171 -6.34 -16.99 15.51
CA ALA A 171 -7.52 -16.13 15.57
C ALA A 171 -8.58 -16.80 16.47
N PRO A 172 -8.47 -16.67 17.80
CA PRO A 172 -9.50 -17.15 18.72
C PRO A 172 -10.87 -16.53 18.43
N ASP A 173 -11.90 -17.28 18.68
CA ASP A 173 -13.28 -16.80 18.62
C ASP A 173 -13.66 -15.98 19.86
N GLU A 174 -14.86 -15.43 19.87
CA GLU A 174 -15.35 -14.54 20.94
C GLU A 174 -15.39 -15.26 22.31
N GLU A 175 -15.78 -16.52 22.39
CA GLU A 175 -15.76 -17.30 23.63
C GLU A 175 -14.33 -17.44 24.18
N GLN A 176 -13.39 -17.73 23.29
CA GLN A 176 -11.99 -17.90 23.64
C GLN A 176 -11.34 -16.59 24.08
N ILE A 177 -11.72 -15.47 23.45
CA ILE A 177 -11.30 -14.11 23.88
C ILE A 177 -11.85 -13.82 25.28
N GLY A 178 -13.11 -14.13 25.55
CA GLY A 178 -13.70 -13.97 26.89
C GLY A 178 -12.96 -14.77 27.97
N ARG A 179 -12.49 -15.99 27.67
CA ARG A 179 -11.68 -16.82 28.59
C ARG A 179 -10.32 -16.17 28.89
N LEU A 180 -9.62 -15.63 27.86
CA LEU A 180 -8.35 -14.92 28.05
C LEU A 180 -8.54 -13.61 28.85
N SER A 181 -9.60 -12.85 28.54
CA SER A 181 -9.95 -11.65 29.33
C SER A 181 -10.18 -11.99 30.80
N ALA A 182 -10.96 -13.04 31.09
CA ALA A 182 -11.19 -13.51 32.46
C ALA A 182 -9.90 -13.99 33.16
N PHE A 183 -8.98 -14.63 32.43
CA PHE A 183 -7.68 -15.03 32.94
C PHE A 183 -6.84 -13.82 33.35
N VAL A 184 -6.75 -12.79 32.49
CA VAL A 184 -6.02 -11.56 32.81
C VAL A 184 -6.68 -10.84 33.98
N LYS A 185 -8.02 -10.65 34.01
CA LYS A 185 -8.76 -10.06 35.13
C LYS A 185 -8.47 -10.79 36.45
N GLY A 186 -8.23 -12.10 36.38
CA GLY A 186 -7.89 -12.95 37.53
C GLY A 186 -6.45 -12.84 38.05
N GLY A 187 -5.58 -12.14 37.33
CA GLY A 187 -4.15 -11.96 37.68
C GLY A 187 -3.17 -12.71 36.78
N GLY A 188 -3.66 -13.30 35.71
CA GLY A 188 -2.80 -13.94 34.70
C GLY A 188 -2.11 -12.93 33.78
N GLY A 189 -0.99 -13.36 33.17
CA GLY A 189 -0.24 -12.57 32.20
C GLY A 189 -0.46 -13.03 30.76
N VAL A 190 -0.46 -12.10 29.79
CA VAL A 190 -0.47 -12.43 28.35
C VAL A 190 0.63 -11.68 27.64
N LEU A 191 1.45 -12.39 26.88
CA LEU A 191 2.35 -11.82 25.88
C LEU A 191 1.76 -12.14 24.50
N LEU A 192 1.48 -11.12 23.71
CA LEU A 192 0.83 -11.25 22.40
C LEU A 192 1.72 -10.70 21.28
N GLY A 193 1.92 -11.46 20.21
CA GLY A 193 2.63 -10.98 19.01
C GLY A 193 1.93 -11.37 17.72
N VAL A 194 1.56 -10.36 16.94
CA VAL A 194 0.92 -10.53 15.63
C VAL A 194 1.36 -9.41 14.69
N CYS A 195 1.37 -9.68 13.38
CA CYS A 195 1.62 -8.68 12.34
C CYS A 195 0.28 -8.16 11.81
N PRO A 196 -0.24 -7.01 12.27
CA PRO A 196 -1.58 -6.56 11.90
C PRO A 196 -1.68 -6.19 10.42
N TRP A 197 -0.74 -5.38 9.90
CA TRP A 197 -0.72 -5.01 8.49
C TRP A 197 -0.56 -6.23 7.56
N GLY A 198 0.18 -7.24 7.99
CA GLY A 198 0.33 -8.49 7.23
C GLY A 198 -0.99 -9.26 7.13
N ASN A 199 -1.79 -9.29 8.21
CA ASN A 199 -3.14 -9.86 8.18
C ASN A 199 -4.05 -9.07 7.22
N GLN A 200 -4.01 -7.73 7.27
CA GLN A 200 -4.78 -6.89 6.34
C GLN A 200 -4.40 -7.17 4.90
N GLN A 201 -3.10 -7.22 4.59
CA GLN A 201 -2.61 -7.52 3.25
C GLN A 201 -3.07 -8.90 2.76
N ILE A 202 -3.06 -9.92 3.64
CA ILE A 202 -3.55 -11.24 3.30
C ILE A 202 -5.06 -11.23 3.03
N TRP A 203 -5.84 -10.56 3.87
CA TRP A 203 -7.29 -10.45 3.70
C TRP A 203 -7.67 -9.72 2.43
N ASP A 204 -7.02 -8.58 2.15
CA ASP A 204 -7.19 -7.82 0.90
C ASP A 204 -6.82 -8.68 -0.31
N GLY A 205 -5.67 -9.35 -0.21
CA GLY A 205 -5.18 -10.27 -1.22
C GLY A 205 -6.12 -11.44 -1.51
N GLN A 206 -6.86 -11.91 -0.53
CA GLN A 206 -7.85 -12.99 -0.65
C GLN A 206 -9.27 -12.48 -0.95
N GLY A 207 -9.48 -11.17 -0.99
CA GLY A 207 -10.80 -10.57 -1.22
C GLY A 207 -11.81 -10.88 -0.12
N ARG A 208 -11.34 -11.05 1.14
CA ARG A 208 -12.20 -11.48 2.26
C ARG A 208 -13.09 -10.37 2.83
N GLY A 209 -12.87 -9.09 2.44
CA GLY A 209 -13.63 -7.95 2.97
C GLY A 209 -13.43 -7.69 4.47
N LYS A 210 -12.38 -8.27 5.06
CA LYS A 210 -12.03 -8.14 6.47
C LYS A 210 -11.13 -6.93 6.71
N ASN A 211 -11.19 -6.39 7.92
CA ASN A 211 -10.33 -5.29 8.34
C ASN A 211 -9.84 -5.46 9.80
N ILE A 212 -8.76 -4.77 10.16
CA ILE A 212 -8.14 -4.86 11.49
C ILE A 212 -9.11 -4.42 12.59
N ARG A 213 -9.92 -3.40 12.33
CA ARG A 213 -10.84 -2.81 13.29
C ARG A 213 -11.90 -3.79 13.79
N THR A 214 -12.44 -4.62 12.89
CA THR A 214 -13.57 -5.53 13.18
C THR A 214 -13.15 -6.98 13.29
N ASP A 215 -12.12 -7.41 12.57
CA ASP A 215 -11.82 -8.82 12.36
C ASP A 215 -10.52 -9.31 13.01
N LEU A 216 -9.69 -8.38 13.55
CA LEU A 216 -8.52 -8.78 14.30
C LEU A 216 -8.94 -9.11 15.75
N SER A 217 -9.14 -10.42 16.03
CA SER A 217 -9.62 -10.88 17.34
C SER A 217 -8.71 -10.47 18.51
N GLN A 218 -7.43 -10.23 18.25
CA GLN A 218 -6.51 -9.69 19.24
C GLN A 218 -6.95 -8.32 19.73
N ASN A 219 -7.43 -7.43 18.85
CA ASN A 219 -7.91 -6.10 19.23
C ASN A 219 -9.17 -6.16 20.12
N GLN A 220 -9.99 -7.21 20.01
CA GLN A 220 -11.12 -7.41 20.92
C GLN A 220 -10.66 -7.68 22.37
N LEU A 221 -9.55 -8.43 22.53
CA LEU A 221 -8.99 -8.69 23.87
C LEU A 221 -8.30 -7.44 24.44
N ILE A 222 -7.32 -6.90 23.70
CA ILE A 222 -6.43 -5.85 24.21
C ILE A 222 -7.10 -4.47 24.24
N GLY A 223 -8.17 -4.27 23.47
CA GLY A 223 -8.96 -3.03 23.45
C GLY A 223 -9.59 -2.73 24.81
N GLU A 224 -10.10 -3.75 25.53
CA GLU A 224 -10.57 -3.59 26.92
C GLU A 224 -9.46 -3.11 27.86
N MET A 225 -8.19 -3.40 27.52
CA MET A 225 -7.01 -3.11 28.33
C MET A 225 -6.34 -1.79 27.94
N GLY A 226 -6.90 -1.07 26.96
CA GLY A 226 -6.39 0.21 26.50
C GLY A 226 -5.25 0.12 25.48
N LEU A 227 -5.14 -1.00 24.77
CA LEU A 227 -4.18 -1.21 23.70
C LEU A 227 -4.89 -1.63 22.42
N VAL A 228 -4.39 -1.24 21.25
CA VAL A 228 -4.79 -1.78 19.95
C VAL A 228 -3.59 -1.92 19.00
N LEU A 229 -3.75 -2.83 18.05
CA LEU A 229 -2.81 -3.05 16.95
C LEU A 229 -3.33 -2.33 15.71
N GLY A 230 -2.56 -1.39 15.19
CA GLY A 230 -2.89 -0.60 14.01
C GLY A 230 -2.36 -1.21 12.70
N ASP A 231 -2.80 -0.65 11.57
CA ASP A 231 -2.44 -1.10 10.22
C ASP A 231 -1.13 -0.49 9.69
N ALA A 232 -0.56 0.48 10.40
CA ALA A 232 0.68 1.10 9.98
C ALA A 232 1.90 0.17 10.17
N THR A 233 2.88 0.33 9.29
CA THR A 233 4.15 -0.38 9.36
C THR A 233 5.20 0.44 10.12
N VAL A 234 6.08 -0.25 10.85
CA VAL A 234 7.21 0.36 11.58
C VAL A 234 8.50 -0.27 11.06
N GLY A 235 9.20 0.44 10.18
CA GLY A 235 10.36 -0.07 9.44
C GLY A 235 11.74 0.21 10.04
N ASP A 236 11.81 0.99 11.11
CA ASP A 236 13.08 1.41 11.74
C ASP A 236 13.84 0.23 12.33
N ALA A 237 15.17 0.31 12.26
CA ALA A 237 16.04 -0.75 12.77
C ALA A 237 16.25 -0.68 14.29
N ALA A 238 16.22 0.52 14.88
CA ALA A 238 16.42 0.77 16.31
C ALA A 238 15.17 1.44 16.90
N TYR A 239 14.92 1.18 18.17
CA TYR A 239 13.76 1.68 18.88
C TYR A 239 14.11 2.69 19.98
N ASN A 240 13.22 3.66 20.18
CA ASN A 240 13.21 4.53 21.34
C ASN A 240 12.63 3.74 22.53
N LEU A 241 13.28 3.80 23.69
CA LEU A 241 12.84 3.11 24.90
C LEU A 241 12.23 4.08 25.90
N ALA A 242 11.22 3.62 26.63
CA ALA A 242 10.57 4.38 27.67
C ALA A 242 11.48 4.76 28.86
N SER A 243 12.61 4.04 29.04
CA SER A 243 13.65 4.41 30.01
C SER A 243 14.39 5.72 29.66
N ASN A 244 14.38 6.13 28.41
CA ASN A 244 15.16 7.27 27.92
C ASN A 244 14.34 8.54 27.77
N ARG A 245 13.03 8.43 27.54
CA ARG A 245 12.09 9.54 27.37
C ARG A 245 10.63 9.09 27.43
N ALA A 246 9.70 10.05 27.57
CA ALA A 246 8.28 9.78 27.41
C ALA A 246 7.97 9.32 25.97
N LEU A 247 7.17 8.28 25.83
CA LEU A 247 6.70 7.75 24.57
C LEU A 247 5.27 8.19 24.26
N PRO A 248 4.82 8.16 22.99
CA PRO A 248 3.49 8.58 22.59
C PRO A 248 2.38 7.83 23.35
N HIS A 249 1.28 8.56 23.68
CA HIS A 249 0.09 7.97 24.27
C HIS A 249 -1.17 8.57 23.63
N ALA A 250 -1.96 7.73 22.95
CA ALA A 250 -3.10 8.20 22.17
C ALA A 250 -4.24 8.81 23.02
N GLY A 251 -4.34 8.48 24.30
CA GLY A 251 -5.24 9.17 25.23
C GLY A 251 -4.89 10.64 25.43
N GLN A 252 -3.61 10.94 25.67
CA GLN A 252 -3.11 12.33 25.74
C GLN A 252 -3.28 13.05 24.39
N ALA A 253 -2.97 12.36 23.30
CA ALA A 253 -3.17 12.91 21.96
C ALA A 253 -4.65 13.20 21.65
N MET A 254 -5.58 12.40 22.17
CA MET A 254 -7.02 12.64 22.06
C MET A 254 -7.44 13.91 22.80
N ASP A 255 -6.94 14.13 24.03
CA ASP A 255 -7.21 15.34 24.78
C ASP A 255 -6.72 16.59 24.03
N ALA A 256 -5.50 16.54 23.51
CA ALA A 256 -4.94 17.62 22.68
C ALA A 256 -5.74 17.82 21.38
N ALA A 257 -6.11 16.73 20.68
CA ALA A 257 -6.90 16.81 19.45
C ALA A 257 -8.27 17.46 19.67
N VAL A 258 -8.98 17.07 20.73
CA VAL A 258 -10.26 17.69 21.10
C VAL A 258 -10.07 19.18 21.39
N ALA A 259 -9.03 19.55 22.15
CA ALA A 259 -8.71 20.96 22.44
C ALA A 259 -8.46 21.77 21.16
N TYR A 260 -7.68 21.23 20.21
CA TYR A 260 -7.44 21.87 18.91
C TYR A 260 -8.71 22.03 18.08
N ILE A 261 -9.59 21.04 18.09
CA ILE A 261 -10.84 21.09 17.31
C ILE A 261 -11.81 22.09 17.92
N THR A 262 -11.92 22.14 19.25
CA THR A 262 -12.86 23.01 19.97
C THR A 262 -12.33 24.42 20.20
N GLY A 263 -11.05 24.68 19.94
CA GLY A 263 -10.41 25.97 20.20
C GLY A 263 -10.28 26.25 21.71
N SER A 264 -10.15 25.21 22.53
CA SER A 264 -9.98 25.38 23.99
C SER A 264 -8.69 26.10 24.30
N GLU A 265 -8.74 27.11 25.20
CA GLU A 265 -7.59 27.90 25.62
C GLU A 265 -6.60 27.01 26.41
N GLY A 266 -5.31 27.18 26.15
CA GLY A 266 -4.22 26.52 26.83
C GLY A 266 -3.15 26.01 25.85
N GLU A 267 -1.89 26.04 26.28
CA GLU A 267 -0.78 25.46 25.51
C GLU A 267 -0.87 23.93 25.56
N GLN A 268 -0.89 23.29 24.40
CA GLN A 268 -0.91 21.85 24.30
C GLN A 268 0.53 21.32 24.21
N GLU A 269 0.87 20.33 25.04
CA GLU A 269 2.20 19.69 25.02
C GLU A 269 2.46 18.90 23.73
N ILE A 270 1.40 18.42 23.06
CA ILE A 270 1.48 17.63 21.83
C ILE A 270 1.14 18.53 20.64
N ALA A 271 2.03 18.61 19.67
CA ALA A 271 1.82 19.39 18.45
C ALA A 271 0.60 18.89 17.64
N PRO A 272 -0.12 19.77 16.89
CA PRO A 272 -1.35 19.40 16.18
C PRO A 272 -1.20 18.20 15.24
N GLY A 273 -0.11 18.15 14.46
CA GLY A 273 0.16 17.04 13.53
C GLY A 273 0.39 15.72 14.26
N SER A 274 1.12 15.74 15.39
CA SER A 274 1.36 14.56 16.23
C SER A 274 0.07 14.09 16.89
N ALA A 275 -0.74 15.00 17.45
CA ALA A 275 -2.04 14.68 18.03
C ALA A 275 -2.96 14.01 17.00
N ALA A 276 -3.10 14.62 15.81
CA ALA A 276 -3.92 14.07 14.76
C ALA A 276 -3.42 12.70 14.27
N SER A 277 -2.11 12.50 14.13
CA SER A 277 -1.52 11.24 13.67
C SER A 277 -1.72 10.10 14.66
N GLN A 278 -1.52 10.34 15.96
CA GLN A 278 -1.71 9.33 17.01
C GLN A 278 -3.19 8.96 17.17
N VAL A 279 -4.08 9.96 17.15
CA VAL A 279 -5.53 9.72 17.19
C VAL A 279 -5.99 8.98 15.94
N ALA A 280 -5.47 9.32 14.75
CA ALA A 280 -5.79 8.61 13.52
C ALA A 280 -5.37 7.12 13.58
N GLY A 281 -4.20 6.80 14.13
CA GLY A 281 -3.78 5.42 14.40
C GLY A 281 -4.76 4.67 15.29
N LEU A 282 -5.16 5.31 16.38
CA LEU A 282 -6.17 4.77 17.31
C LEU A 282 -7.52 4.52 16.60
N LEU A 283 -8.06 5.51 15.91
CA LEU A 283 -9.39 5.43 15.28
C LEU A 283 -9.50 4.36 14.19
N ARG A 284 -8.40 4.04 13.48
CA ARG A 284 -8.37 2.95 12.50
C ARG A 284 -8.41 1.56 13.12
N ALA A 285 -8.05 1.45 14.41
CA ALA A 285 -7.96 0.17 15.10
C ALA A 285 -9.05 -0.04 16.14
N LEU A 286 -9.68 1.04 16.66
CA LEU A 286 -10.77 0.96 17.62
C LEU A 286 -12.02 0.32 17.01
N PRO A 287 -12.65 -0.65 17.69
CA PRO A 287 -13.96 -1.17 17.30
C PRO A 287 -15.00 -0.07 17.14
N ALA A 288 -15.96 -0.26 16.25
CA ALA A 288 -17.06 0.70 16.08
C ALA A 288 -17.97 0.80 17.32
N SER A 289 -17.91 -0.20 18.20
CA SER A 289 -18.62 -0.24 19.48
C SER A 289 -17.91 0.51 20.62
N ASP A 290 -16.78 1.18 20.35
CA ASP A 290 -16.12 1.98 21.39
C ASP A 290 -17.04 3.13 21.85
N ASP A 291 -17.30 3.17 23.15
CA ASP A 291 -18.19 4.14 23.80
C ASP A 291 -17.43 5.25 24.55
N ARG A 292 -16.11 5.24 24.51
CA ARG A 292 -15.24 6.17 25.27
C ARG A 292 -14.58 7.22 24.36
N PHE A 293 -13.85 6.80 23.34
CA PHE A 293 -13.02 7.68 22.51
C PHE A 293 -13.75 8.16 21.26
N LEU A 294 -14.49 7.26 20.58
CA LEU A 294 -15.26 7.64 19.40
C LEU A 294 -16.28 8.73 19.68
N PRO A 295 -17.14 8.67 20.74
CA PRO A 295 -18.10 9.74 21.00
C PRO A 295 -17.45 11.10 21.30
N ARG A 296 -16.28 11.12 21.94
CA ARG A 296 -15.57 12.36 22.26
C ARG A 296 -15.14 13.11 21.01
N ILE A 297 -14.46 12.39 20.10
CA ILE A 297 -13.97 13.02 18.87
C ILE A 297 -15.11 13.37 17.92
N GLN A 298 -16.16 12.55 17.85
CA GLN A 298 -17.37 12.83 17.07
C GLN A 298 -18.05 14.12 17.54
N SER A 299 -18.28 14.27 18.86
CA SER A 299 -18.89 15.48 19.42
C SER A 299 -18.05 16.73 19.14
N ALA A 300 -16.73 16.64 19.24
CA ALA A 300 -15.84 17.75 18.90
C ALA A 300 -15.93 18.13 17.41
N LEU A 301 -15.95 17.13 16.51
CA LEU A 301 -16.07 17.35 15.07
C LEU A 301 -17.45 17.86 14.65
N GLU A 302 -18.53 17.43 15.31
CA GLU A 302 -19.88 17.97 15.08
C GLU A 302 -19.98 19.47 15.37
N ALA A 303 -19.26 19.93 16.40
CA ALA A 303 -19.15 21.34 16.73
C ALA A 303 -18.21 22.12 15.78
N SER A 304 -17.42 21.43 14.98
CA SER A 304 -16.46 22.02 14.04
C SER A 304 -17.05 22.12 12.63
N SER A 305 -16.50 23.02 11.79
CA SER A 305 -16.83 23.11 10.36
C SER A 305 -15.90 22.25 9.52
N PHE A 306 -15.68 20.96 9.89
CA PHE A 306 -14.68 20.15 9.19
C PHE A 306 -14.95 20.03 7.69
N ALA A 307 -16.21 20.07 7.24
CA ALA A 307 -16.57 20.04 5.83
C ALA A 307 -16.03 21.23 5.00
N GLU A 308 -15.72 22.36 5.65
CA GLU A 308 -15.08 23.51 5.03
C GLU A 308 -13.55 23.37 4.99
N ARG A 309 -13.00 22.36 5.69
CA ARG A 309 -11.57 22.09 5.83
C ARG A 309 -11.07 20.96 4.93
N VAL A 310 -11.96 20.32 4.18
CA VAL A 310 -11.60 19.28 3.22
C VAL A 310 -10.93 19.88 1.97
N PRO A 311 -10.15 19.10 1.22
CA PRO A 311 -9.51 19.60 0.01
C PRO A 311 -10.54 20.13 -1.02
N GLY A 312 -10.21 21.26 -1.64
CA GLY A 312 -11.05 21.93 -2.64
C GLY A 312 -10.22 22.84 -3.54
N PRO A 313 -10.87 23.62 -4.44
CA PRO A 313 -10.17 24.52 -5.34
C PRO A 313 -9.28 25.50 -4.59
N GLY A 314 -7.96 25.44 -4.83
CA GLY A 314 -6.97 26.30 -4.17
C GLY A 314 -6.75 26.04 -2.67
N HIS A 315 -7.42 25.06 -2.09
CA HIS A 315 -7.29 24.69 -0.68
C HIS A 315 -6.77 23.26 -0.54
N LYS A 316 -5.69 23.10 0.24
CA LYS A 316 -5.16 21.80 0.67
C LYS A 316 -5.38 21.63 2.16
N THR A 317 -5.91 20.50 2.57
CA THR A 317 -5.97 20.14 3.98
C THR A 317 -4.59 19.66 4.44
N ARG A 318 -4.09 20.18 5.55
CA ARG A 318 -2.82 19.75 6.13
C ARG A 318 -3.05 18.72 7.23
N LYS A 319 -2.06 17.85 7.45
CA LYS A 319 -2.08 16.88 8.54
C LYS A 319 -2.25 17.55 9.92
N SER A 320 -1.70 18.75 10.07
CA SER A 320 -1.83 19.59 11.27
C SER A 320 -3.19 20.29 11.41
N ASP A 321 -4.05 20.29 10.39
CA ASP A 321 -5.46 20.64 10.55
C ASP A 321 -6.20 19.46 11.17
N VAL A 322 -6.23 19.44 12.49
CA VAL A 322 -6.74 18.30 13.28
C VAL A 322 -8.20 17.99 12.93
N ALA A 323 -9.04 19.02 12.80
CA ALA A 323 -10.45 18.83 12.44
C ALA A 323 -10.63 18.29 11.02
N GLY A 324 -9.92 18.84 10.03
CA GLY A 324 -9.95 18.36 8.66
C GLY A 324 -9.44 16.93 8.54
N HIS A 325 -8.30 16.62 9.14
CA HIS A 325 -7.69 15.28 9.09
C HIS A 325 -8.60 14.22 9.72
N LEU A 326 -8.99 14.41 10.99
CA LEU A 326 -9.77 13.42 11.73
C LEU A 326 -11.21 13.34 11.23
N GLY A 327 -11.78 14.46 10.76
CA GLY A 327 -13.10 14.49 10.14
C GLY A 327 -13.13 13.65 8.84
N MET A 328 -12.15 13.81 7.96
CA MET A 328 -12.03 12.99 6.76
C MET A 328 -11.86 11.51 7.09
N LEU A 329 -11.02 11.18 8.08
CA LEU A 329 -10.80 9.80 8.48
C LEU A 329 -12.08 9.14 8.98
N LEU A 330 -12.76 9.77 9.96
CA LEU A 330 -13.99 9.21 10.54
C LEU A 330 -15.12 9.10 9.50
N ALA A 331 -15.26 10.07 8.61
CA ALA A 331 -16.23 10.00 7.52
C ALA A 331 -15.92 8.82 6.59
N THR A 332 -14.66 8.63 6.18
CA THR A 332 -14.24 7.50 5.33
C THR A 332 -14.57 6.16 5.99
N GLU A 333 -14.27 5.99 7.28
CA GLU A 333 -14.58 4.75 8.01
C GLU A 333 -16.10 4.53 8.14
N ALA A 334 -16.86 5.58 8.47
CA ALA A 334 -18.32 5.48 8.60
C ALA A 334 -19.01 5.09 7.29
N TRP A 335 -18.55 5.60 6.15
CA TRP A 335 -19.17 5.31 4.84
C TRP A 335 -18.93 3.86 4.38
N ARG A 336 -17.91 3.17 4.89
CA ARG A 336 -17.64 1.76 4.53
C ARG A 336 -18.80 0.84 4.86
N ASP A 337 -19.47 1.07 5.98
CA ASP A 337 -20.55 0.23 6.50
C ASP A 337 -21.95 0.85 6.31
N THR A 338 -22.01 2.05 5.68
CA THR A 338 -23.26 2.74 5.44
C THR A 338 -24.01 2.07 4.27
N PRO A 339 -25.30 1.71 4.43
CA PRO A 339 -26.13 1.21 3.34
C PRO A 339 -26.17 2.17 2.16
N ALA A 340 -26.14 1.65 0.93
CA ALA A 340 -26.03 2.44 -0.30
C ALA A 340 -27.03 3.60 -0.37
N SER A 341 -28.28 3.38 0.07
CA SER A 341 -29.35 4.42 0.06
C SER A 341 -29.11 5.58 1.02
N ARG A 342 -28.12 5.50 1.90
CA ARG A 342 -27.79 6.52 2.91
C ARG A 342 -26.40 7.10 2.78
N VAL A 343 -25.59 6.64 1.82
CA VAL A 343 -24.25 7.19 1.56
C VAL A 343 -24.42 8.61 0.99
N PRO A 344 -23.90 9.64 1.65
CA PRO A 344 -23.97 11.01 1.12
C PRO A 344 -22.88 11.27 0.09
N ALA A 345 -23.02 12.33 -0.70
CA ALA A 345 -21.89 12.89 -1.40
C ALA A 345 -20.86 13.46 -0.40
N ALA A 346 -19.59 13.13 -0.57
CA ALA A 346 -18.53 13.68 0.25
C ALA A 346 -18.36 15.18 -0.02
N PRO A 347 -18.10 16.01 1.01
CA PRO A 347 -17.72 17.40 0.79
C PRO A 347 -16.47 17.47 -0.12
N GLY A 348 -16.49 18.33 -1.14
CA GLY A 348 -15.40 18.46 -2.12
C GLY A 348 -15.34 17.38 -3.19
N ALA A 349 -16.28 16.41 -3.22
CA ALA A 349 -16.35 15.41 -4.29
C ALA A 349 -16.68 16.03 -5.67
N ASP A 350 -17.32 17.17 -5.68
CA ASP A 350 -17.59 17.99 -6.88
C ASP A 350 -16.31 18.61 -7.46
N PHE A 351 -15.30 18.86 -6.63
CA PHE A 351 -13.99 19.30 -7.08
C PHE A 351 -13.17 18.11 -7.61
N PHE A 352 -13.06 17.03 -6.81
CA PHE A 352 -12.34 15.84 -7.23
C PHE A 352 -12.93 14.57 -6.58
N PRO A 353 -13.22 13.51 -7.37
CA PRO A 353 -12.95 13.32 -8.79
C PRO A 353 -13.87 14.07 -9.74
N GLY A 354 -14.90 14.76 -9.25
CA GLY A 354 -15.73 15.66 -10.04
C GLY A 354 -17.20 15.26 -10.07
N ALA A 355 -18.05 16.29 -10.08
CA ALA A 355 -19.50 16.15 -10.14
C ALA A 355 -19.99 15.83 -11.54
N ILE A 356 -21.19 15.22 -11.60
CA ILE A 356 -21.96 15.06 -12.82
C ILE A 356 -22.80 16.34 -13.03
N PRO A 357 -22.92 16.86 -14.27
CA PRO A 357 -23.84 17.96 -14.56
C PRO A 357 -25.26 17.62 -14.08
N SER A 358 -25.97 18.59 -13.48
CA SER A 358 -27.27 18.38 -12.84
C SER A 358 -28.36 17.85 -13.80
N GLY A 359 -28.26 18.14 -15.09
CA GLY A 359 -29.19 17.66 -16.13
C GLY A 359 -28.80 16.36 -16.81
N ALA A 360 -27.70 15.71 -16.41
CA ALA A 360 -27.21 14.49 -17.06
C ALA A 360 -28.17 13.32 -16.81
N LEU A 361 -28.50 12.60 -17.87
CA LEU A 361 -29.42 11.47 -17.83
C LEU A 361 -28.78 10.27 -17.12
N ARG A 362 -29.46 9.73 -16.10
CA ARG A 362 -29.12 8.44 -15.52
C ARG A 362 -29.70 7.34 -16.40
N ILE A 363 -28.85 6.40 -16.76
CA ILE A 363 -29.19 5.35 -17.71
C ILE A 363 -29.18 3.97 -17.06
N THR A 364 -29.80 3.01 -17.76
CA THR A 364 -29.64 1.58 -17.54
C THR A 364 -28.93 1.00 -18.75
N ARG A 365 -27.84 0.26 -18.53
CA ARG A 365 -27.03 -0.35 -19.59
C ARG A 365 -26.75 -1.81 -19.29
N SER A 366 -26.97 -2.68 -20.30
CA SER A 366 -26.48 -4.05 -20.29
C SER A 366 -25.02 -4.08 -20.73
N LEU A 367 -24.22 -4.87 -20.03
CA LEU A 367 -22.78 -5.03 -20.23
C LEU A 367 -22.47 -6.53 -20.22
N ASP A 368 -21.98 -7.02 -21.34
CA ASP A 368 -21.52 -8.41 -21.47
C ASP A 368 -20.00 -8.40 -21.39
N VAL A 369 -19.46 -9.06 -20.39
CA VAL A 369 -18.04 -9.33 -20.24
C VAL A 369 -17.76 -10.70 -20.84
N THR A 370 -16.90 -10.71 -21.84
CA THR A 370 -16.53 -11.94 -22.53
C THR A 370 -15.63 -12.84 -21.67
N PRO A 371 -15.59 -14.17 -21.95
CA PRO A 371 -14.61 -15.06 -21.32
C PRO A 371 -13.16 -14.59 -21.52
N GLU A 372 -12.86 -13.96 -22.65
CA GLU A 372 -11.55 -13.43 -22.95
C GLU A 372 -11.17 -12.27 -22.02
N GLU A 373 -12.05 -11.27 -21.86
CA GLU A 373 -11.82 -10.14 -20.94
C GLU A 373 -11.69 -10.61 -19.49
N ALA A 374 -12.49 -11.62 -19.07
CA ALA A 374 -12.36 -12.23 -17.74
C ALA A 374 -11.01 -12.92 -17.55
N ARG A 375 -10.50 -13.60 -18.59
CA ARG A 375 -9.20 -14.26 -18.59
C ARG A 375 -8.04 -13.28 -18.57
N GLN A 376 -8.15 -12.15 -19.26
CA GLN A 376 -7.16 -11.09 -19.26
C GLN A 376 -6.98 -10.45 -17.87
N GLY A 377 -8.06 -10.32 -17.12
CA GLY A 377 -8.04 -9.74 -15.78
C GLY A 377 -7.96 -8.21 -15.79
N GLY A 378 -7.57 -7.64 -14.65
CA GLY A 378 -7.56 -6.19 -14.47
C GLY A 378 -8.95 -5.60 -14.21
N TRP A 379 -9.10 -4.29 -14.45
CA TRP A 379 -10.37 -3.58 -14.31
C TRP A 379 -11.02 -3.41 -15.68
N ILE A 380 -12.18 -3.98 -15.87
CA ILE A 380 -12.91 -3.93 -17.14
C ILE A 380 -13.67 -2.61 -17.21
N SER A 381 -13.33 -1.78 -18.18
CA SER A 381 -13.91 -0.46 -18.40
C SER A 381 -15.35 -0.59 -18.91
N THR A 382 -16.29 0.06 -18.20
CA THR A 382 -17.72 0.00 -18.55
C THR A 382 -18.21 1.17 -19.39
N GLY A 383 -17.48 2.30 -19.42
CA GLY A 383 -17.95 3.56 -20.00
C GLY A 383 -19.11 4.18 -19.22
N LEU A 384 -19.16 3.88 -17.91
CA LEU A 384 -20.16 4.41 -16.98
C LEU A 384 -19.49 5.09 -15.80
N TYR A 385 -20.17 6.08 -15.24
CA TYR A 385 -19.71 6.83 -14.08
C TYR A 385 -20.82 6.94 -13.03
N ALA A 386 -20.48 6.65 -11.78
CA ALA A 386 -21.36 6.85 -10.62
C ALA A 386 -21.24 8.28 -10.11
N GLY A 387 -22.35 8.96 -9.86
CA GLY A 387 -22.34 10.26 -9.20
C GLY A 387 -21.99 10.14 -7.71
N PRO A 388 -21.39 11.18 -7.10
CA PRO A 388 -21.14 11.21 -5.67
C PRO A 388 -22.42 10.99 -4.85
N GLY A 389 -22.41 9.95 -3.97
CA GLY A 389 -23.57 9.58 -3.14
C GLY A 389 -24.75 8.97 -3.89
N GLU A 390 -24.65 8.75 -5.20
CA GLU A 390 -25.74 8.16 -5.98
C GLU A 390 -25.72 6.64 -5.94
N VAL A 391 -26.92 6.05 -5.80
CA VAL A 391 -27.07 4.59 -5.77
C VAL A 391 -26.94 4.00 -7.17
N ILE A 392 -25.99 3.10 -7.33
CA ILE A 392 -25.84 2.25 -8.51
C ILE A 392 -26.43 0.89 -8.20
N ARG A 393 -27.33 0.42 -9.06
CA ARG A 393 -27.92 -0.92 -8.95
C ARG A 393 -27.35 -1.83 -10.02
N ILE A 394 -26.83 -2.97 -9.59
CA ILE A 394 -26.30 -4.03 -10.45
C ILE A 394 -27.22 -5.23 -10.38
N SER A 395 -27.61 -5.76 -11.53
CA SER A 395 -28.25 -7.07 -11.65
C SER A 395 -27.37 -7.95 -12.54
N ALA A 396 -27.27 -9.23 -12.21
CA ALA A 396 -26.53 -10.20 -13.00
C ALA A 396 -27.45 -11.28 -13.54
N THR A 397 -27.32 -11.57 -14.83
CA THR A 397 -28.13 -12.61 -15.50
C THR A 397 -27.45 -13.98 -15.51
N GLY A 398 -26.19 -14.07 -15.05
CA GLY A 398 -25.41 -15.29 -14.91
C GLY A 398 -23.94 -15.02 -14.64
N GLY A 399 -23.23 -15.97 -14.02
CA GLY A 399 -21.79 -15.95 -13.90
C GLY A 399 -21.16 -14.94 -12.93
N ALA A 400 -21.94 -14.28 -12.07
CA ALA A 400 -21.46 -13.18 -11.20
C ALA A 400 -20.66 -13.63 -9.95
N ALA A 401 -20.59 -14.93 -9.67
CA ALA A 401 -19.93 -15.44 -8.46
C ALA A 401 -18.42 -15.08 -8.47
N GLY A 402 -17.97 -14.46 -7.40
CA GLY A 402 -16.55 -14.08 -7.24
C GLY A 402 -16.14 -12.78 -7.93
N TRP A 403 -17.01 -12.16 -8.71
CA TRP A 403 -16.76 -10.85 -9.31
C TRP A 403 -16.79 -9.73 -8.27
N LYS A 404 -16.06 -8.64 -8.56
CA LYS A 404 -16.12 -7.43 -7.76
C LYS A 404 -16.55 -6.25 -8.63
N LEU A 405 -17.19 -5.29 -7.98
CA LEU A 405 -17.43 -3.96 -8.52
C LEU A 405 -16.42 -3.00 -7.93
N ARG A 406 -15.85 -2.14 -8.79
CA ARG A 406 -15.02 -1.03 -8.40
C ARG A 406 -15.61 0.28 -8.91
N ILE A 407 -15.64 1.30 -8.04
CA ILE A 407 -15.98 2.68 -8.37
C ILE A 407 -14.76 3.56 -8.06
N GLY A 408 -14.26 4.26 -9.08
CA GLY A 408 -13.07 5.11 -9.00
C GLY A 408 -11.80 4.44 -9.49
N ALA A 409 -11.00 5.19 -10.26
CA ALA A 409 -9.71 4.77 -10.80
C ALA A 409 -8.51 5.15 -9.91
N HIS A 410 -8.65 6.19 -9.09
CA HIS A 410 -7.59 6.82 -8.31
C HIS A 410 -7.28 5.99 -7.05
N LYS A 411 -6.49 4.93 -7.22
CA LYS A 411 -6.26 3.91 -6.18
C LYS A 411 -5.41 4.37 -5.00
N ASP A 412 -4.65 5.45 -5.17
CA ASP A 412 -3.65 5.84 -4.20
C ASP A 412 -4.28 6.32 -2.90
N LYS A 413 -3.81 5.73 -1.79
CA LYS A 413 -4.11 6.16 -0.44
C LYS A 413 -3.04 7.17 -0.01
N LEU A 414 -3.47 8.37 0.38
CA LEU A 414 -2.59 9.50 0.64
C LEU A 414 -2.39 9.80 2.14
N TRP A 415 -2.89 8.95 3.05
CA TRP A 415 -2.85 9.20 4.50
C TRP A 415 -1.45 9.45 5.07
N HIS A 416 -0.39 8.98 4.38
CA HIS A 416 1.01 9.19 4.77
C HIS A 416 1.55 10.58 4.40
N LYS A 417 0.86 11.34 3.54
CA LYS A 417 1.30 12.69 3.12
C LYS A 417 1.05 13.73 4.22
N ASP A 418 1.82 14.81 4.22
CA ASP A 418 1.67 15.93 5.16
C ASP A 418 0.54 16.89 4.79
N SER A 419 0.07 16.83 3.54
CA SER A 419 -1.07 17.60 3.06
C SER A 419 -1.79 16.88 1.92
N TRP A 420 -3.08 17.21 1.76
CA TRP A 420 -3.95 16.57 0.79
C TRP A 420 -4.57 17.61 -0.13
N SER A 421 -4.38 17.42 -1.46
CA SER A 421 -5.05 18.19 -2.53
C SER A 421 -6.40 17.58 -2.91
N ARG A 422 -6.65 16.32 -2.55
CA ARG A 422 -7.90 15.60 -2.62
C ARG A 422 -8.06 14.71 -1.38
N TRP A 423 -9.23 14.14 -1.19
CA TRP A 423 -9.42 13.16 -0.12
C TRP A 423 -8.41 12.02 -0.24
N PRO A 424 -7.86 11.57 0.88
CA PRO A 424 -6.78 10.57 0.89
C PRO A 424 -7.17 9.20 0.33
N GLU A 425 -8.43 8.82 0.38
CA GLU A 425 -8.96 7.56 -0.15
C GLU A 425 -10.33 7.80 -0.77
N ILE A 426 -10.45 7.60 -2.09
CA ILE A 426 -11.64 7.95 -2.87
C ILE A 426 -12.18 6.82 -3.74
N THR A 427 -11.60 5.61 -3.64
CA THR A 427 -12.07 4.45 -4.40
C THR A 427 -12.85 3.49 -3.54
N LEU A 428 -13.82 2.84 -4.14
CA LEU A 428 -14.62 1.81 -3.50
C LEU A 428 -14.49 0.51 -4.31
N GLU A 429 -14.18 -0.59 -3.62
CA GLU A 429 -14.24 -1.94 -4.22
C GLU A 429 -15.09 -2.85 -3.34
N ARG A 430 -16.04 -3.55 -3.93
CA ARG A 430 -16.96 -4.46 -3.24
C ARG A 430 -17.10 -5.78 -3.98
N GLN A 431 -17.15 -6.86 -3.22
CA GLN A 431 -17.57 -8.15 -3.74
C GLN A 431 -19.02 -8.07 -4.22
N LEU A 432 -19.32 -8.57 -5.42
CA LEU A 432 -20.68 -8.65 -5.90
C LEU A 432 -21.40 -9.83 -5.21
N VAL A 433 -22.14 -9.50 -4.17
CA VAL A 433 -23.01 -10.46 -3.46
C VAL A 433 -24.46 -10.04 -3.74
N MET A 434 -25.11 -10.78 -4.65
CA MET A 434 -26.48 -10.48 -5.03
C MET A 434 -27.43 -10.79 -3.87
N ASP A 435 -28.41 -9.91 -3.65
CA ASP A 435 -29.53 -10.15 -2.75
C ASP A 435 -30.45 -11.27 -3.26
N PRO A 436 -31.44 -11.73 -2.49
CA PRO A 436 -32.41 -12.74 -2.93
C PRO A 436 -33.23 -12.31 -4.17
N GLY A 437 -33.31 -10.99 -4.45
CA GLY A 437 -33.96 -10.44 -5.65
C GLY A 437 -33.04 -10.38 -6.88
N GLY A 438 -31.78 -10.86 -6.77
CA GLY A 438 -30.81 -10.87 -7.87
C GLY A 438 -30.20 -9.51 -8.16
N SER A 439 -30.18 -8.59 -7.17
CA SER A 439 -29.59 -7.25 -7.30
C SER A 439 -28.53 -7.00 -6.24
N PHE A 440 -27.67 -6.01 -6.53
CA PHE A 440 -26.65 -5.48 -5.62
C PHE A 440 -26.67 -3.96 -5.71
N GLU A 441 -26.85 -3.29 -4.60
CA GLU A 441 -26.85 -1.83 -4.52
C GLU A 441 -25.57 -1.32 -3.88
N VAL A 442 -25.01 -0.25 -4.44
CA VAL A 442 -23.78 0.38 -3.96
C VAL A 442 -23.84 1.88 -4.23
N ALA A 443 -23.23 2.67 -3.35
CA ALA A 443 -22.97 4.09 -3.58
C ALA A 443 -21.54 4.42 -3.12
N SER A 444 -20.86 5.29 -3.88
CA SER A 444 -19.59 5.86 -3.49
C SER A 444 -19.81 7.32 -3.07
N PRO A 445 -19.29 7.77 -1.91
CA PRO A 445 -19.40 9.16 -1.52
C PRO A 445 -18.69 10.11 -2.49
N PHE A 446 -17.74 9.61 -3.27
CA PHE A 446 -16.96 10.38 -4.25
C PHE A 446 -17.43 10.20 -5.68
N GLY A 447 -18.23 9.16 -5.94
CA GLY A 447 -18.50 8.75 -7.31
C GLY A 447 -17.26 8.14 -7.98
N GLY A 448 -17.25 8.09 -9.33
CA GLY A 448 -16.13 7.60 -10.12
C GLY A 448 -16.55 6.69 -11.28
N LEU A 449 -15.59 6.41 -12.16
CA LEU A 449 -15.75 5.40 -13.22
C LEU A 449 -16.06 4.04 -12.61
N ILE A 450 -16.95 3.29 -13.26
CA ILE A 450 -17.41 1.97 -12.82
C ILE A 450 -16.64 0.89 -13.57
N TYR A 451 -16.13 -0.10 -12.82
CA TYR A 451 -15.40 -1.25 -13.36
C TYR A 451 -15.93 -2.56 -12.81
N PHE A 452 -15.90 -3.60 -13.63
CA PHE A 452 -15.98 -4.96 -13.16
C PHE A 452 -14.57 -5.58 -13.02
N VAL A 453 -14.36 -6.33 -11.94
CA VAL A 453 -13.08 -7.01 -11.69
C VAL A 453 -13.37 -8.52 -11.63
N PRO A 454 -12.80 -9.31 -12.56
CA PRO A 454 -13.04 -10.74 -12.61
C PRO A 454 -12.44 -11.47 -11.40
N PRO A 455 -12.99 -12.62 -11.03
CA PRO A 455 -12.43 -13.43 -9.96
C PRO A 455 -11.02 -13.93 -10.31
N ARG A 456 -10.15 -14.03 -9.31
CA ARG A 456 -8.72 -14.39 -9.51
C ARG A 456 -8.54 -15.73 -10.24
N ASN A 457 -9.41 -16.70 -9.99
CA ASN A 457 -9.37 -18.02 -10.63
C ASN A 457 -9.81 -17.99 -12.10
N ALA A 458 -10.37 -16.90 -12.61
CA ALA A 458 -10.68 -16.71 -14.02
C ALA A 458 -9.45 -16.18 -14.79
N VAL A 459 -8.60 -15.38 -14.13
CA VAL A 459 -7.44 -14.75 -14.76
C VAL A 459 -6.43 -15.81 -15.19
N GLY A 460 -6.09 -15.82 -16.48
CA GLY A 460 -5.20 -16.82 -17.08
C GLY A 460 -5.80 -18.20 -17.29
N ALA A 461 -7.04 -18.44 -16.86
CA ALA A 461 -7.68 -19.75 -16.97
C ALA A 461 -8.30 -19.99 -18.35
N ALA A 462 -7.96 -21.12 -19.00
CA ALA A 462 -8.50 -21.48 -20.31
C ALA A 462 -10.04 -21.66 -20.31
N GLY A 463 -10.63 -22.01 -19.16
CA GLY A 463 -12.07 -22.19 -18.96
C GLY A 463 -12.75 -21.03 -18.22
N ALA A 464 -12.18 -19.81 -18.27
CA ALA A 464 -12.83 -18.66 -17.69
C ALA A 464 -14.22 -18.43 -18.29
N ASN A 465 -15.20 -18.13 -17.44
CA ASN A 465 -16.55 -17.75 -17.89
C ASN A 465 -16.67 -16.23 -17.91
N GLY A 466 -17.35 -15.71 -18.92
CA GLY A 466 -17.83 -14.33 -18.94
C GLY A 466 -18.99 -14.12 -17.96
N ALA A 467 -19.46 -12.89 -17.88
CA ALA A 467 -20.61 -12.51 -17.07
C ALA A 467 -21.40 -11.39 -17.76
N SER A 468 -22.72 -11.39 -17.56
CA SER A 468 -23.60 -10.34 -18.06
C SER A 468 -24.19 -9.56 -16.88
N PHE A 469 -24.04 -8.25 -16.94
CA PHE A 469 -24.48 -7.33 -15.91
C PHE A 469 -25.42 -6.28 -16.50
N MET A 470 -26.42 -5.89 -15.73
CA MET A 470 -27.21 -4.68 -15.98
C MET A 470 -26.86 -3.64 -14.91
N VAL A 471 -26.43 -2.47 -15.33
CA VAL A 471 -26.06 -1.35 -14.44
C VAL A 471 -27.08 -0.24 -14.61
N ALA A 472 -27.74 0.15 -13.52
CA ALA A 472 -28.71 1.25 -13.50
C ALA A 472 -28.30 2.36 -12.53
N GLY A 473 -28.63 3.61 -12.86
CA GLY A 473 -28.35 4.79 -12.03
C GLY A 473 -27.06 5.52 -12.37
N ALA A 474 -26.27 5.02 -13.31
CA ALA A 474 -25.03 5.65 -13.77
C ALA A 474 -25.26 6.64 -14.90
N VAL A 475 -24.29 7.52 -15.16
CA VAL A 475 -24.23 8.33 -16.39
C VAL A 475 -23.20 7.76 -17.36
N GLU A 476 -23.30 8.15 -18.64
CA GLU A 476 -22.29 7.80 -19.63
C GLU A 476 -20.97 8.53 -19.36
N ALA A 477 -19.88 7.77 -19.53
CA ALA A 477 -18.52 8.30 -19.56
C ALA A 477 -17.95 8.16 -20.99
N PRO A 478 -17.13 9.13 -21.45
CA PRO A 478 -16.43 8.97 -22.70
C PRO A 478 -15.57 7.71 -22.70
N LEU A 479 -15.84 6.81 -23.64
CA LEU A 479 -15.09 5.58 -23.82
C LEU A 479 -14.80 5.36 -25.30
N PHE A 480 -13.51 5.28 -25.64
CA PHE A 480 -13.04 4.86 -26.95
C PHE A 480 -12.37 3.50 -26.84
N ARG A 481 -12.62 2.61 -27.80
CA ARG A 481 -11.92 1.33 -27.95
C ARG A 481 -11.36 1.24 -29.36
N LEU A 482 -10.05 1.13 -29.48
CA LEU A 482 -9.39 0.83 -30.74
C LEU A 482 -9.86 -0.53 -31.27
N GLY A 483 -10.10 -0.63 -32.57
CA GLY A 483 -10.61 -1.86 -33.17
C GLY A 483 -12.15 -2.04 -33.06
N ASP A 484 -12.89 -1.23 -32.27
CA ASP A 484 -14.33 -1.19 -32.30
C ASP A 484 -14.84 -0.14 -33.31
N PRO A 485 -15.40 -0.57 -34.47
CA PRO A 485 -15.88 0.37 -35.48
C PRO A 485 -16.99 1.32 -34.96
N ALA A 486 -17.78 0.87 -33.96
CA ALA A 486 -18.81 1.69 -33.37
C ALA A 486 -18.22 2.78 -32.46
N SER A 487 -17.09 2.54 -31.85
CA SER A 487 -16.35 3.54 -31.09
C SER A 487 -15.88 4.68 -31.97
N ALA A 488 -15.22 4.37 -33.07
CA ALA A 488 -14.72 5.37 -34.02
C ALA A 488 -15.86 6.15 -34.68
N LYS A 489 -16.87 5.45 -35.18
CA LYS A 489 -18.02 6.08 -35.87
C LYS A 489 -18.79 7.05 -34.97
N ASN A 490 -18.94 6.73 -33.69
CA ASN A 490 -19.76 7.51 -32.74
C ASN A 490 -18.87 8.38 -31.83
N TRP A 491 -17.59 8.55 -32.12
CA TRP A 491 -16.65 9.22 -31.21
C TRP A 491 -17.08 10.65 -30.86
N LYS A 492 -17.47 11.42 -31.84
CA LYS A 492 -17.95 12.81 -31.63
C LYS A 492 -19.09 12.89 -30.59
N GLN A 493 -20.00 11.90 -30.56
CA GLN A 493 -21.04 11.80 -29.56
C GLN A 493 -20.49 11.28 -28.24
N ARG A 494 -19.67 10.23 -28.26
CA ARG A 494 -19.13 9.58 -27.05
C ARG A 494 -18.22 10.50 -26.25
N ARG A 495 -17.34 11.28 -26.93
CA ARG A 495 -16.47 12.25 -26.25
C ARG A 495 -17.23 13.35 -25.52
N ALA A 496 -18.49 13.62 -25.90
CA ALA A 496 -19.37 14.60 -25.26
C ALA A 496 -20.14 14.03 -24.06
N ALA A 497 -20.00 12.75 -23.72
CA ALA A 497 -20.67 12.14 -22.57
C ALA A 497 -20.36 12.89 -21.26
N PRO A 498 -21.32 12.97 -20.31
CA PRO A 498 -21.31 13.96 -19.23
C PRO A 498 -20.30 13.68 -18.09
N ALA A 499 -19.76 12.47 -17.98
CA ALA A 499 -18.83 12.14 -16.91
C ALA A 499 -17.54 12.99 -16.96
N PRO A 500 -16.95 13.34 -15.81
CA PRO A 500 -15.72 14.13 -15.74
C PRO A 500 -14.45 13.35 -16.14
N TRP A 501 -14.52 12.04 -16.24
CA TRP A 501 -13.41 11.15 -16.58
C TRP A 501 -13.71 10.34 -17.82
N ALA A 502 -12.69 10.17 -18.67
CA ALA A 502 -12.72 9.44 -19.92
C ALA A 502 -11.73 8.25 -19.91
N GLU A 503 -12.01 7.24 -20.72
CA GLU A 503 -11.07 6.17 -21.00
C GLU A 503 -10.86 5.98 -22.50
N LEU A 504 -9.57 5.85 -22.88
CA LEU A 504 -9.15 5.48 -24.22
C LEU A 504 -8.43 4.13 -24.13
N VAL A 505 -8.88 3.14 -24.91
CA VAL A 505 -8.51 1.74 -24.75
C VAL A 505 -7.98 1.16 -26.04
N CYS A 506 -6.83 0.49 -25.99
CA CYS A 506 -6.34 -0.47 -26.98
C CYS A 506 -5.97 -1.78 -26.28
N ASP A 507 -5.53 -2.79 -27.03
CA ASP A 507 -5.22 -4.12 -26.47
C ASP A 507 -4.08 -4.08 -25.45
N GLY A 508 -3.10 -3.16 -25.63
CA GLY A 508 -1.94 -3.04 -24.75
C GLY A 508 -2.03 -1.94 -23.70
N MET A 509 -2.94 -0.94 -23.86
CA MET A 509 -2.95 0.27 -23.03
C MET A 509 -4.35 0.80 -22.78
N ILE A 510 -4.58 1.28 -21.54
CA ILE A 510 -5.78 2.00 -21.14
C ILE A 510 -5.36 3.33 -20.50
N LEU A 511 -5.81 4.44 -21.07
CA LEU A 511 -5.63 5.77 -20.51
C LEU A 511 -6.89 6.16 -19.76
N THR A 512 -6.78 6.55 -18.49
CA THR A 512 -7.85 7.13 -17.68
C THR A 512 -7.49 8.57 -17.37
N ILE A 513 -8.17 9.52 -18.01
CA ILE A 513 -7.81 10.94 -18.06
C ILE A 513 -9.05 11.83 -17.88
N PRO A 514 -8.87 13.13 -17.53
CA PRO A 514 -9.98 14.07 -17.49
C PRO A 514 -10.72 14.16 -18.82
N SER A 515 -12.05 14.13 -18.80
CA SER A 515 -12.87 14.22 -20.02
C SER A 515 -12.66 15.51 -20.79
N GLY A 516 -12.30 16.61 -20.11
CA GLY A 516 -12.03 17.90 -20.76
C GLY A 516 -10.88 17.81 -21.77
N ALA A 517 -9.86 17.01 -21.47
CA ALA A 517 -8.68 16.84 -22.32
C ALA A 517 -9.00 16.18 -23.68
N ILE A 518 -10.15 15.48 -23.79
CA ILE A 518 -10.52 14.77 -25.03
C ILE A 518 -11.72 15.36 -25.75
N ARG A 519 -12.31 16.44 -25.24
CA ARG A 519 -13.49 17.06 -25.85
C ARG A 519 -13.25 17.50 -27.30
N GLU A 520 -12.04 17.93 -27.60
CA GLU A 520 -11.62 18.37 -28.93
C GLU A 520 -10.72 17.35 -29.65
N LEU A 521 -10.53 16.15 -29.12
CA LEU A 521 -9.77 15.09 -29.75
C LEU A 521 -10.57 14.51 -30.93
N ASP A 522 -10.19 14.87 -32.15
CA ASP A 522 -10.89 14.43 -33.37
C ASP A 522 -10.43 13.05 -33.84
N ASP A 523 -9.17 12.71 -33.68
CA ASP A 523 -8.61 11.42 -34.09
C ASP A 523 -8.11 10.56 -32.91
N PRO A 524 -9.00 9.87 -32.22
CA PRO A 524 -8.61 8.93 -31.16
C PRO A 524 -7.99 7.64 -31.74
N VAL A 525 -8.16 7.36 -33.04
CA VAL A 525 -7.59 6.16 -33.66
C VAL A 525 -6.08 6.30 -33.73
N ALA A 526 -5.58 7.37 -34.36
CA ALA A 526 -4.15 7.62 -34.48
C ALA A 526 -3.46 7.67 -33.10
N LEU A 527 -4.12 8.33 -32.11
CA LEU A 527 -3.60 8.37 -30.74
C LEU A 527 -3.49 6.97 -30.13
N MET A 528 -4.52 6.14 -30.26
CA MET A 528 -4.52 4.83 -29.63
C MET A 528 -3.69 3.79 -30.41
N GLU A 529 -3.48 3.98 -31.71
CA GLU A 529 -2.47 3.25 -32.49
C GLU A 529 -1.05 3.56 -31.98
N TYR A 530 -0.76 4.84 -31.67
CA TYR A 530 0.49 5.22 -31.03
C TYR A 530 0.68 4.48 -29.69
N TRP A 531 -0.32 4.50 -28.80
CA TRP A 531 -0.23 3.84 -27.51
C TRP A 531 -0.18 2.31 -27.61
N GLN A 532 -0.84 1.72 -28.62
CA GLN A 532 -0.68 0.30 -28.92
C GLN A 532 0.76 -0.02 -29.30
N ARG A 533 1.34 0.76 -30.22
CA ARG A 533 2.75 0.57 -30.63
C ARG A 533 3.70 0.76 -29.45
N ALA A 534 3.46 1.73 -28.59
CA ALA A 534 4.25 1.92 -27.37
C ALA A 534 4.15 0.71 -26.42
N ALA A 535 2.95 0.16 -26.23
CA ALA A 535 2.75 -1.05 -25.43
C ALA A 535 3.46 -2.28 -26.03
N ASP A 536 3.49 -2.41 -27.37
CA ASP A 536 4.15 -3.50 -28.08
C ASP A 536 5.67 -3.49 -27.89
N CYS A 537 6.28 -2.32 -27.70
CA CYS A 537 7.74 -2.18 -27.54
C CYS A 537 8.28 -2.91 -26.29
N TYR A 538 7.51 -3.00 -25.20
CA TYR A 538 7.98 -3.63 -23.97
C TYR A 538 8.21 -5.14 -24.12
N PRO A 539 7.23 -5.94 -24.55
CA PRO A 539 7.43 -7.36 -24.79
C PRO A 539 8.38 -7.60 -25.99
N GLU A 540 8.40 -6.73 -27.01
CA GLU A 540 9.32 -6.81 -28.14
C GLU A 540 10.78 -6.75 -27.68
N LEU A 541 11.16 -5.78 -26.85
CA LEU A 541 12.51 -5.70 -26.28
C LEU A 541 12.86 -6.92 -25.42
N ARG A 542 11.87 -7.51 -24.73
CA ARG A 542 12.08 -8.72 -23.90
C ARG A 542 12.05 -10.03 -24.69
N GLY A 543 11.67 -10.01 -25.97
CA GLY A 543 11.46 -11.22 -26.76
C GLY A 543 10.29 -12.07 -26.25
N GLU A 544 9.27 -11.45 -25.65
CA GLU A 544 8.09 -12.09 -25.05
C GLU A 544 6.83 -11.87 -25.91
N PRO A 545 5.82 -12.76 -25.82
CA PRO A 545 4.51 -12.47 -26.39
C PRO A 545 3.86 -11.31 -25.65
N GLN A 546 2.90 -10.64 -26.32
CA GLN A 546 2.09 -9.60 -25.70
C GLN A 546 1.43 -10.09 -24.42
N PRO A 547 1.49 -9.30 -23.31
CA PRO A 547 0.74 -9.58 -22.09
C PRO A 547 -0.76 -9.65 -22.39
N ALA A 548 -1.45 -10.61 -21.80
CA ALA A 548 -2.90 -10.72 -21.97
C ALA A 548 -3.65 -9.50 -21.41
N ARG A 549 -3.17 -8.92 -20.31
CA ARG A 549 -3.77 -7.75 -19.66
C ARG A 549 -3.15 -6.46 -20.19
N ALA A 550 -3.98 -5.53 -20.65
CA ALA A 550 -3.55 -4.17 -20.94
C ALA A 550 -2.96 -3.47 -19.70
N GLU A 551 -1.90 -2.71 -19.88
CA GLU A 551 -1.45 -1.75 -18.87
C GLU A 551 -2.45 -0.61 -18.74
N ARG A 552 -2.51 0.01 -17.57
CA ARG A 552 -3.41 1.13 -17.30
C ARG A 552 -2.64 2.30 -16.73
N MET A 553 -2.91 3.49 -17.20
CA MET A 553 -2.43 4.74 -16.63
C MET A 553 -3.62 5.56 -16.14
N VAL A 554 -3.48 6.18 -14.96
CA VAL A 554 -4.48 7.05 -14.38
C VAL A 554 -3.84 8.36 -13.98
N GLU A 555 -4.36 9.46 -14.52
CA GLU A 555 -3.97 10.80 -14.09
C GLU A 555 -4.68 11.17 -12.79
N ASP A 556 -3.99 11.90 -11.91
CA ASP A 556 -4.49 12.32 -10.60
C ASP A 556 -3.95 13.73 -10.30
N ILE A 557 -4.57 14.46 -9.38
CA ILE A 557 -4.06 15.73 -8.87
C ILE A 557 -3.08 15.56 -7.71
N GLN A 558 -3.03 14.35 -7.14
CA GLN A 558 -2.05 13.98 -6.11
C GLN A 558 -1.91 12.46 -6.04
N ILE A 559 -0.67 11.98 -6.07
CA ILE A 559 -0.34 10.56 -6.00
C ILE A 559 0.50 10.21 -4.77
N SER A 560 0.62 8.93 -4.47
CA SER A 560 1.27 8.42 -3.25
C SER A 560 2.78 8.61 -3.24
N ALA A 561 3.45 8.61 -4.39
CA ALA A 561 4.90 8.75 -4.51
C ALA A 561 5.31 9.43 -5.81
N GLY A 562 6.41 10.19 -5.78
CA GLY A 562 7.03 10.77 -6.95
C GLY A 562 6.14 11.75 -7.73
N TRP A 563 6.49 11.99 -8.99
CA TRP A 563 5.68 12.66 -10.01
C TRP A 563 4.83 11.66 -10.79
N MET A 564 5.33 10.43 -10.91
CA MET A 564 4.67 9.24 -11.44
C MET A 564 5.14 8.04 -10.60
N HIS A 565 4.44 6.94 -10.65
CA HIS A 565 4.92 5.67 -10.14
C HIS A 565 4.27 4.47 -10.85
N SER A 566 5.04 3.41 -10.96
CA SER A 566 4.64 2.14 -11.56
C SER A 566 3.57 1.37 -10.77
N GLY A 567 3.11 0.29 -11.34
CA GLY A 567 2.11 -0.62 -10.80
C GLY A 567 0.88 -0.72 -11.69
N TYR A 568 -0.20 -1.27 -11.17
CA TYR A 568 -1.47 -1.32 -11.88
C TYR A 568 -2.56 -0.59 -11.08
N PRO A 569 -2.99 0.55 -11.60
CA PRO A 569 -2.46 1.32 -12.73
C PRO A 569 -1.10 1.98 -12.41
N VAL A 570 -0.41 2.43 -13.45
CA VAL A 570 0.58 3.50 -13.34
C VAL A 570 -0.17 4.76 -12.93
N MET A 571 0.27 5.41 -11.86
CA MET A 571 -0.32 6.66 -11.39
C MET A 571 0.57 7.83 -11.79
N THR A 572 -0.02 8.90 -12.29
CA THR A 572 0.73 10.09 -12.73
C THR A 572 0.01 11.37 -12.33
N HIS A 573 0.77 12.41 -12.03
CA HIS A 573 0.25 13.77 -12.07
C HIS A 573 -0.16 14.11 -13.50
N GLY A 574 -1.16 14.98 -13.67
CA GLY A 574 -1.67 15.39 -14.97
C GLY A 574 -3.08 15.97 -14.93
N ALA A 575 -3.83 15.65 -13.87
CA ALA A 575 -5.22 16.08 -13.74
C ALA A 575 -5.41 17.44 -13.03
N GLU A 576 -4.34 18.19 -12.78
CA GLU A 576 -4.39 19.54 -12.21
C GLU A 576 -5.13 20.52 -13.14
N ARG A 577 -5.14 20.21 -14.43
CA ARG A 577 -5.93 20.90 -15.45
C ARG A 577 -6.91 19.92 -16.07
N ALA A 578 -8.19 20.16 -15.86
CA ALA A 578 -9.26 19.29 -16.37
C ALA A 578 -9.38 19.29 -17.92
N ASP A 579 -8.77 20.25 -18.60
CA ASP A 579 -8.80 20.46 -20.05
C ASP A 579 -7.52 20.05 -20.78
N HIS A 580 -6.58 19.46 -20.07
CA HIS A 580 -5.27 19.09 -20.64
C HIS A 580 -4.77 17.75 -20.11
N SER A 581 -4.11 16.99 -20.98
CA SER A 581 -3.36 15.77 -20.66
C SER A 581 -2.22 15.60 -21.65
N ALA A 582 -1.01 15.42 -21.16
CA ALA A 582 0.15 15.12 -22.01
C ALA A 582 0.01 13.74 -22.70
N ALA A 583 -0.85 12.86 -22.19
CA ALA A 583 -1.08 11.54 -22.78
C ALA A 583 -1.89 11.57 -24.08
N VAL A 584 -2.51 12.71 -24.42
CA VAL A 584 -3.28 12.89 -25.67
C VAL A 584 -2.65 13.89 -26.66
N ASP A 585 -1.51 14.44 -26.31
CA ASP A 585 -0.73 15.33 -27.20
C ASP A 585 0.13 14.48 -28.16
N LEU A 586 -0.50 14.00 -29.24
CA LEU A 586 0.13 13.10 -30.18
C LEU A 586 1.36 13.73 -30.87
N ASP A 587 1.30 15.04 -31.15
CA ASP A 587 2.41 15.76 -31.77
C ASP A 587 3.68 15.74 -30.87
N THR A 588 3.51 16.05 -29.59
CA THR A 588 4.60 15.95 -28.62
C THR A 588 5.06 14.50 -28.44
N LEU A 589 4.13 13.56 -28.30
CA LEU A 589 4.44 12.14 -28.10
C LEU A 589 5.25 11.55 -29.26
N THR A 590 4.95 11.92 -30.50
CA THR A 590 5.65 11.40 -31.69
C THR A 590 6.98 12.10 -31.97
N THR A 591 7.20 13.32 -31.49
CA THR A 591 8.42 14.11 -31.77
C THR A 591 9.42 14.10 -30.62
N ALA A 592 8.95 14.05 -29.37
CA ALA A 592 9.79 14.10 -28.18
C ALA A 592 9.64 12.86 -27.28
N GLY A 593 8.59 12.08 -27.47
CA GLY A 593 8.22 11.00 -26.56
C GLY A 593 7.80 11.54 -25.19
N ASN A 594 7.67 10.64 -24.23
CA ASN A 594 7.52 11.01 -22.83
C ASN A 594 8.31 10.04 -21.96
N TRP A 595 9.48 10.50 -21.52
CA TRP A 595 10.39 9.71 -20.69
C TRP A 595 9.71 9.14 -19.44
N GLY A 596 8.89 9.95 -18.74
CA GLY A 596 8.22 9.52 -17.51
C GLY A 596 7.27 8.36 -17.75
N TYR A 597 6.41 8.43 -18.76
CA TYR A 597 5.53 7.31 -19.11
C TYR A 597 6.32 6.06 -19.47
N PHE A 598 7.33 6.20 -20.33
CA PHE A 598 8.16 5.06 -20.73
C PHE A 598 8.90 4.43 -19.55
N HIS A 599 9.34 5.25 -18.60
CA HIS A 599 10.03 4.85 -17.38
C HIS A 599 9.13 4.04 -16.45
N GLU A 600 7.92 4.52 -16.15
CA GLU A 600 7.02 3.83 -15.23
C GLU A 600 6.49 2.50 -15.78
N PHE A 601 6.14 2.46 -17.06
CA PHE A 601 5.84 1.19 -17.73
C PHE A 601 7.08 0.30 -17.87
N GLY A 602 8.27 0.90 -17.99
CA GLY A 602 9.55 0.20 -17.92
C GLY A 602 9.73 -0.55 -16.60
N HIS A 603 9.34 0.04 -15.46
CA HIS A 603 9.30 -0.66 -14.18
C HIS A 603 8.34 -1.86 -14.18
N ASN A 604 7.16 -1.72 -14.79
CA ASN A 604 6.23 -2.85 -14.94
C ASN A 604 6.79 -3.95 -15.84
N ALA A 605 7.66 -3.59 -16.79
CA ALA A 605 8.33 -4.51 -17.71
C ALA A 605 9.55 -5.21 -17.09
N GLN A 606 10.16 -4.65 -16.04
CA GLN A 606 11.31 -5.26 -15.37
C GLN A 606 10.96 -6.61 -14.77
N LYS A 607 11.95 -7.51 -14.75
CA LYS A 607 11.86 -8.77 -13.97
C LYS A 607 12.96 -8.82 -12.93
N ARG A 608 12.62 -9.43 -11.79
CA ARG A 608 13.50 -9.55 -10.63
C ARG A 608 14.79 -10.34 -10.93
N GLU A 609 14.77 -11.21 -11.97
CA GLU A 609 15.86 -12.07 -12.38
C GLU A 609 17.08 -11.30 -12.87
N TRP A 610 16.90 -10.14 -13.48
CA TRP A 610 17.99 -9.28 -13.96
C TRP A 610 18.08 -7.93 -13.22
N THR A 611 17.19 -7.68 -12.28
CA THR A 611 17.21 -6.45 -11.48
C THR A 611 17.88 -6.74 -10.15
N PHE A 612 19.17 -6.41 -10.01
CA PHE A 612 19.94 -6.53 -8.78
C PHE A 612 20.07 -5.17 -8.08
N SER A 613 20.62 -5.15 -6.85
CA SER A 613 20.77 -3.92 -6.06
C SER A 613 21.49 -2.82 -6.83
N GLY A 614 20.83 -1.68 -6.99
CA GLY A 614 21.31 -0.52 -7.73
C GLY A 614 20.84 -0.44 -9.18
N THR A 615 20.12 -1.44 -9.72
CA THR A 615 19.62 -1.43 -11.10
C THR A 615 18.11 -1.21 -11.24
N GLY A 616 17.39 -1.00 -10.15
CA GLY A 616 15.96 -0.71 -10.20
C GLY A 616 15.62 0.47 -11.11
N GLU A 617 16.38 1.56 -11.00
CA GLU A 617 16.26 2.77 -11.82
C GLU A 617 17.22 2.77 -13.04
N VAL A 618 17.67 1.62 -13.47
CA VAL A 618 18.61 1.46 -14.60
C VAL A 618 18.00 0.59 -15.69
N THR A 619 17.62 -0.64 -15.34
CA THR A 619 17.09 -1.57 -16.35
C THR A 619 15.69 -1.21 -16.84
N ASN A 620 14.90 -0.46 -16.06
CA ASN A 620 13.66 0.17 -16.55
C ASN A 620 13.95 1.23 -17.62
N ASN A 621 15.06 1.96 -17.49
CA ASN A 621 15.46 3.00 -18.45
C ASN A 621 16.01 2.44 -19.77
N LEU A 622 16.34 1.16 -19.85
CA LEU A 622 16.57 0.49 -21.16
C LEU A 622 15.29 0.53 -21.99
N PHE A 623 14.13 0.28 -21.38
CA PHE A 623 12.84 0.43 -22.06
C PHE A 623 12.57 1.88 -22.44
N SER A 624 12.89 2.86 -21.56
CA SER A 624 12.73 4.28 -21.90
C SER A 624 13.55 4.69 -23.10
N LEU A 625 14.79 4.22 -23.22
CA LEU A 625 15.66 4.49 -24.38
C LEU A 625 15.12 3.80 -25.63
N TYR A 626 14.69 2.54 -25.51
CA TYR A 626 14.12 1.79 -26.63
C TYR A 626 12.85 2.45 -27.18
N LEU A 627 11.92 2.81 -26.29
CA LEU A 627 10.70 3.50 -26.70
C LEU A 627 11.01 4.89 -27.26
N GLY A 628 11.97 5.63 -26.71
CA GLY A 628 12.41 6.92 -27.25
C GLY A 628 12.84 6.80 -28.71
N GLU A 629 13.56 5.76 -29.05
CA GLU A 629 13.98 5.46 -30.43
C GLU A 629 12.81 5.03 -31.30
N GLN A 630 12.02 4.03 -30.85
CA GLN A 630 10.94 3.46 -31.65
C GLN A 630 9.74 4.40 -31.84
N MET A 631 9.46 5.26 -30.87
CA MET A 631 8.26 6.09 -30.85
C MET A 631 8.49 7.56 -31.28
N ALA A 632 9.72 8.07 -31.09
CA ALA A 632 10.06 9.46 -31.38
C ALA A 632 11.35 9.60 -32.24
N GLY A 633 11.95 8.50 -32.68
CA GLY A 633 13.18 8.51 -33.49
C GLY A 633 14.40 9.09 -32.75
N ILE A 634 14.39 9.11 -31.43
CA ILE A 634 15.48 9.63 -30.60
C ILE A 634 16.50 8.53 -30.40
N GLU A 635 17.61 8.61 -31.10
CA GLU A 635 18.73 7.67 -30.93
C GLU A 635 19.13 7.59 -29.43
N PRO A 636 19.24 6.38 -28.83
CA PRO A 636 19.47 6.19 -27.39
C PRO A 636 20.63 7.00 -26.84
N TRP A 637 21.79 7.02 -27.53
CA TRP A 637 22.97 7.76 -27.13
C TRP A 637 22.78 9.29 -27.13
N ASN A 638 21.84 9.79 -27.92
CA ASN A 638 21.49 11.20 -28.05
C ASN A 638 20.25 11.59 -27.22
N ASN A 639 19.69 10.65 -26.47
CA ASN A 639 18.59 10.96 -25.58
C ASN A 639 19.00 12.08 -24.60
N PRO A 640 18.22 13.17 -24.46
CA PRO A 640 18.60 14.34 -23.65
C PRO A 640 18.95 14.02 -22.19
N TRP A 641 18.23 13.08 -21.56
CA TRP A 641 18.52 12.67 -20.21
C TRP A 641 19.84 11.91 -20.10
N LEU A 642 20.11 10.97 -21.02
CA LEU A 642 21.36 10.22 -21.06
C LEU A 642 22.55 11.11 -21.45
N ALA A 643 22.33 12.04 -22.37
CA ALA A 643 23.36 12.99 -22.79
C ALA A 643 23.91 13.81 -21.61
N GLY A 644 23.06 14.17 -20.65
CA GLY A 644 23.45 14.83 -19.39
C GLY A 644 24.29 13.96 -18.44
N GLN A 645 24.49 12.67 -18.75
CA GLN A 645 25.29 11.76 -17.92
C GLN A 645 26.69 11.49 -18.48
N LYS A 646 26.98 11.91 -19.70
CA LYS A 646 28.18 11.51 -20.47
C LYS A 646 29.52 11.85 -19.79
N ASP A 647 29.56 12.87 -18.94
CA ASP A 647 30.79 13.26 -18.22
C ASP A 647 31.02 12.43 -16.93
N LYS A 648 29.99 11.77 -16.41
CA LYS A 648 30.07 11.02 -15.15
C LYS A 648 31.03 9.82 -15.17
N PRO A 649 31.14 9.01 -16.25
CA PRO A 649 32.05 7.88 -16.28
C PRO A 649 33.52 8.26 -16.05
N ALA A 650 34.01 9.33 -16.65
CA ALA A 650 35.40 9.77 -16.49
C ALA A 650 35.74 10.09 -15.03
N GLU A 651 34.87 10.83 -14.35
CA GLU A 651 35.04 11.14 -12.92
C GLU A 651 34.96 9.87 -12.06
N TYR A 652 34.05 8.97 -12.37
CA TYR A 652 33.85 7.72 -11.66
C TYR A 652 35.10 6.80 -11.76
N PHE A 653 35.64 6.62 -12.95
CA PHE A 653 36.83 5.82 -13.18
C PHE A 653 38.07 6.43 -12.49
N ALA A 654 38.22 7.76 -12.54
CA ALA A 654 39.28 8.43 -11.81
C ALA A 654 39.25 8.22 -10.30
N LYS A 655 38.08 7.90 -9.73
CA LYS A 655 37.86 7.58 -8.30
C LYS A 655 38.02 6.09 -7.97
N GLY A 656 38.34 5.24 -8.96
CA GLY A 656 38.62 3.81 -8.77
C GLY A 656 37.40 2.89 -8.80
N SER A 657 36.38 3.23 -9.59
CA SER A 657 35.25 2.36 -10.00
C SER A 657 34.59 1.58 -8.84
N LYS A 658 34.15 2.25 -7.78
CA LYS A 658 33.54 1.58 -6.64
C LYS A 658 32.08 1.20 -6.92
N PHE A 659 31.75 -0.07 -6.85
CA PHE A 659 30.38 -0.55 -7.04
C PHE A 659 29.34 0.16 -6.14
N SER A 660 29.72 0.53 -4.91
CA SER A 660 28.84 1.30 -4.03
C SER A 660 28.45 2.66 -4.58
N ASP A 661 29.27 3.28 -5.40
CA ASP A 661 29.02 4.59 -6.01
C ASP A 661 28.23 4.39 -7.33
N TRP A 662 28.58 3.36 -8.09
CA TRP A 662 27.85 2.95 -9.29
C TRP A 662 26.37 2.71 -9.00
N LYS A 663 26.06 1.86 -8.03
CA LYS A 663 24.68 1.50 -7.70
C LYS A 663 23.84 2.63 -7.07
N ARG A 664 24.46 3.71 -6.60
CA ARG A 664 23.77 4.91 -6.11
C ARG A 664 23.56 6.00 -7.16
N SER A 665 24.08 5.79 -8.37
CA SER A 665 23.99 6.75 -9.46
C SER A 665 23.34 6.10 -10.70
N PRO A 666 22.00 6.06 -10.78
CA PRO A 666 21.30 5.39 -11.91
C PRO A 666 21.73 5.89 -13.29
N GLY A 667 21.96 7.21 -13.42
CA GLY A 667 22.43 7.77 -14.68
C GLY A 667 23.83 7.29 -15.08
N LEU A 668 24.76 7.21 -14.12
CA LEU A 668 26.07 6.61 -14.34
C LEU A 668 25.94 5.12 -14.70
N ALA A 669 25.14 4.39 -13.96
CA ALA A 669 24.96 2.95 -14.17
C ALA A 669 24.32 2.69 -15.56
N LEU A 670 23.36 3.50 -16.00
CA LEU A 670 22.76 3.37 -17.32
C LEU A 670 23.78 3.60 -18.46
N MET A 671 24.79 4.47 -18.27
CA MET A 671 25.86 4.67 -19.27
C MET A 671 26.59 3.36 -19.59
N MET A 672 26.80 2.47 -18.59
CA MET A 672 27.38 1.14 -18.82
C MET A 672 26.55 0.33 -19.83
N TYR A 673 25.24 0.30 -19.67
CA TYR A 673 24.34 -0.43 -20.58
C TYR A 673 24.20 0.27 -21.95
N ALA A 674 24.09 1.59 -21.92
CA ALA A 674 23.94 2.39 -23.14
C ALA A 674 25.19 2.34 -24.04
N THR A 675 26.39 2.17 -23.47
CA THR A 675 27.61 1.95 -24.24
C THR A 675 27.55 0.64 -25.03
N ILE A 676 27.06 -0.45 -24.40
CA ILE A 676 26.85 -1.71 -25.11
C ILE A 676 25.79 -1.53 -26.21
N GLN A 677 24.70 -0.84 -25.92
CA GLN A 677 23.66 -0.57 -26.93
C GLN A 677 24.16 0.28 -28.08
N ARG A 678 24.97 1.30 -27.82
CA ARG A 678 25.58 2.15 -28.86
C ARG A 678 26.44 1.32 -29.84
N ASP A 679 27.23 0.41 -29.31
CA ASP A 679 28.21 -0.32 -30.12
C ASP A 679 27.63 -1.56 -30.81
N PHE A 680 26.55 -2.15 -30.26
CA PHE A 680 25.99 -3.42 -30.75
C PHE A 680 24.47 -3.38 -31.03
N GLY A 681 23.79 -2.28 -30.78
CA GLY A 681 22.33 -2.19 -30.95
C GLY A 681 21.52 -2.93 -29.89
N TRP A 682 20.26 -3.20 -30.19
CA TRP A 682 19.31 -3.80 -29.24
C TRP A 682 19.24 -5.33 -29.30
N GLU A 683 19.67 -5.96 -30.41
CA GLU A 683 19.56 -7.41 -30.59
C GLU A 683 20.20 -8.23 -29.46
N PRO A 684 21.39 -7.86 -28.92
CA PRO A 684 21.98 -8.60 -27.79
C PRO A 684 21.13 -8.51 -26.52
N PHE A 685 20.48 -7.37 -26.26
CA PHE A 685 19.56 -7.21 -25.12
C PHE A 685 18.32 -8.10 -25.29
N GLN A 686 17.71 -8.12 -26.48
CA GLN A 686 16.57 -8.99 -26.79
C GLN A 686 16.94 -10.46 -26.59
N THR A 687 18.11 -10.87 -27.09
CA THR A 687 18.64 -12.23 -26.94
C THR A 687 18.86 -12.59 -25.47
N ALA A 688 19.49 -11.70 -24.72
CA ALA A 688 19.73 -11.92 -23.28
C ALA A 688 18.42 -12.00 -22.49
N PHE A 689 17.46 -11.11 -22.72
CA PHE A 689 16.16 -11.15 -22.05
C PHE A 689 15.37 -12.42 -22.40
N LYS A 690 15.37 -12.81 -23.68
CA LYS A 690 14.73 -14.05 -24.13
C LYS A 690 15.32 -15.28 -23.45
N ALA A 691 16.65 -15.31 -23.25
CA ALA A 691 17.31 -16.39 -22.52
C ALA A 691 16.87 -16.50 -21.04
N TYR A 692 16.43 -15.41 -20.41
CA TYR A 692 15.81 -15.48 -19.08
C TYR A 692 14.40 -16.10 -19.12
N LEU A 693 13.65 -15.84 -20.18
CA LEU A 693 12.31 -16.40 -20.35
C LEU A 693 12.36 -17.93 -20.59
N GLU A 694 13.34 -18.37 -21.39
CA GLU A 694 13.47 -19.78 -21.77
C GLU A 694 14.16 -20.65 -20.69
N ALA A 695 14.80 -20.01 -19.71
CA ALA A 695 15.50 -20.73 -18.64
C ALA A 695 14.53 -21.45 -17.69
N PRO A 696 14.84 -22.68 -17.23
CA PRO A 696 14.06 -23.36 -16.23
C PRO A 696 13.93 -22.52 -14.94
N ALA A 697 12.76 -22.54 -14.31
CA ALA A 697 12.51 -21.77 -13.07
C ALA A 697 13.50 -22.11 -11.93
N ALA A 698 14.03 -23.33 -11.90
CA ALA A 698 15.03 -23.75 -10.93
C ALA A 698 16.37 -23.01 -11.08
N GLU A 699 16.67 -22.50 -12.28
CA GLU A 699 17.91 -21.77 -12.60
C GLU A 699 17.76 -20.25 -12.39
N SER A 700 16.58 -19.77 -12.00
CA SER A 700 16.32 -18.36 -11.75
C SER A 700 17.26 -17.84 -10.64
N PRO A 701 18.05 -16.78 -10.88
CA PRO A 701 18.97 -16.22 -9.90
C PRO A 701 18.20 -15.61 -8.73
N LYS A 702 18.66 -15.90 -7.50
CA LYS A 702 17.97 -15.51 -6.26
C LYS A 702 18.72 -14.42 -5.49
N THR A 703 20.04 -14.38 -5.62
CA THR A 703 20.90 -13.40 -4.93
C THR A 703 21.42 -12.35 -5.93
N ASP A 704 21.84 -11.21 -5.44
CA ASP A 704 22.43 -10.17 -6.29
C ASP A 704 23.68 -10.67 -7.04
N ALA A 705 24.55 -11.42 -6.37
CA ALA A 705 25.71 -12.01 -7.01
C ALA A 705 25.31 -12.93 -8.18
N GLN A 706 24.33 -13.81 -7.98
CA GLN A 706 23.82 -14.67 -9.06
C GLN A 706 23.20 -13.87 -10.21
N LYS A 707 22.54 -12.75 -9.92
CA LYS A 707 21.96 -11.88 -10.96
C LYS A 707 23.03 -11.15 -11.74
N GLN A 708 24.07 -10.64 -11.09
CA GLN A 708 25.22 -9.98 -11.72
C GLN A 708 25.96 -10.96 -12.64
N ASP A 709 26.30 -12.13 -12.13
CA ASP A 709 26.94 -13.19 -12.93
C ASP A 709 26.10 -13.57 -14.14
N ARG A 710 24.82 -13.85 -13.93
CA ARG A 710 23.91 -14.29 -14.99
C ARG A 710 23.67 -13.21 -16.03
N TRP A 711 23.60 -11.93 -15.62
CA TRP A 711 23.47 -10.82 -16.57
C TRP A 711 24.72 -10.71 -17.44
N MET A 712 25.91 -10.71 -16.83
CA MET A 712 27.17 -10.65 -17.55
C MET A 712 27.33 -11.83 -18.51
N THR A 713 27.11 -13.07 -18.06
CA THR A 713 27.27 -14.25 -18.92
C THR A 713 26.30 -14.27 -20.09
N ARG A 714 25.03 -13.92 -19.88
CA ARG A 714 24.02 -13.88 -20.96
C ARG A 714 24.29 -12.78 -21.98
N MET A 715 24.70 -11.60 -21.53
CA MET A 715 25.11 -10.54 -22.44
C MET A 715 26.37 -10.93 -23.23
N SER A 716 27.35 -11.55 -22.57
CA SER A 716 28.55 -12.06 -23.25
C SER A 716 28.22 -13.09 -24.31
N GLN A 717 27.33 -14.04 -24.01
CA GLN A 717 26.85 -15.06 -24.96
C GLN A 717 26.10 -14.44 -26.15
N ALA A 718 25.22 -13.45 -25.86
CA ALA A 718 24.45 -12.77 -26.88
C ALA A 718 25.35 -11.95 -27.87
N LEU A 719 26.47 -11.46 -27.35
CA LEU A 719 27.44 -10.66 -28.12
C LEU A 719 28.55 -11.49 -28.75
N GLU A 720 28.73 -12.76 -28.32
CA GLU A 720 29.91 -13.56 -28.61
C GLU A 720 31.22 -12.81 -28.24
N ARG A 721 31.18 -12.10 -27.07
CA ARG A 721 32.30 -11.34 -26.52
C ARG A 721 32.39 -11.56 -25.02
N ASP A 722 33.62 -11.64 -24.49
CA ASP A 722 33.82 -11.66 -23.01
C ASP A 722 33.64 -10.23 -22.45
N LEU A 723 32.53 -10.01 -21.78
CA LEU A 723 32.25 -8.76 -21.09
C LEU A 723 32.82 -8.71 -19.65
N GLY A 724 33.48 -9.76 -19.18
CA GLY A 724 34.04 -9.80 -17.84
C GLY A 724 34.96 -8.62 -17.54
N PRO A 725 35.98 -8.30 -18.40
CA PRO A 725 36.84 -7.14 -18.22
C PRO A 725 36.05 -5.82 -18.17
N TYR A 726 34.99 -5.71 -18.95
CA TYR A 726 34.13 -4.52 -18.98
C TYR A 726 33.35 -4.33 -17.69
N PHE A 727 32.76 -5.40 -17.13
CA PHE A 727 32.05 -5.36 -15.84
C PHE A 727 33.00 -5.04 -14.69
N GLU A 728 34.20 -5.61 -14.68
CA GLU A 728 35.24 -5.30 -13.70
C GLU A 728 35.72 -3.85 -13.79
N TYR A 729 35.89 -3.31 -15.00
CA TYR A 729 36.24 -1.91 -15.21
C TYR A 729 35.20 -0.95 -14.62
N TRP A 730 33.91 -1.30 -14.73
CA TRP A 730 32.80 -0.61 -14.08
C TRP A 730 32.63 -0.95 -12.59
N GLY A 731 33.48 -1.78 -12.02
CA GLY A 731 33.45 -2.18 -10.62
C GLY A 731 32.26 -3.07 -10.23
N VAL A 732 31.52 -3.61 -11.20
CA VAL A 732 30.41 -4.53 -10.94
C VAL A 732 30.98 -5.89 -10.57
N PRO A 733 30.68 -6.43 -9.34
CA PRO A 733 31.27 -7.69 -8.91
C PRO A 733 30.70 -8.86 -9.72
N ILE A 734 31.62 -9.70 -10.20
CA ILE A 734 31.34 -10.96 -10.88
C ILE A 734 32.25 -12.05 -10.36
N THR A 735 31.79 -13.29 -10.32
CA THR A 735 32.57 -14.41 -9.79
C THR A 735 33.54 -14.97 -10.83
N GLU A 736 34.62 -15.63 -10.37
CA GLU A 736 35.56 -16.34 -11.24
C GLU A 736 34.85 -17.44 -12.04
N ALA A 737 33.82 -18.09 -11.48
CA ALA A 737 33.05 -19.09 -12.18
C ALA A 737 32.34 -18.49 -13.39
N ALA A 738 31.67 -17.32 -13.24
CA ALA A 738 31.01 -16.61 -14.33
C ALA A 738 32.02 -16.13 -15.38
N ARG A 739 33.21 -15.66 -14.94
CA ARG A 739 34.31 -15.33 -15.85
C ARG A 739 34.76 -16.54 -16.67
N GLY A 740 34.88 -17.70 -16.03
CA GLY A 740 35.25 -18.95 -16.71
C GLY A 740 34.25 -19.40 -17.77
N GLU A 741 32.95 -19.13 -17.58
CA GLU A 741 31.91 -19.47 -18.55
C GLU A 741 32.08 -18.76 -19.90
N VAL A 742 32.64 -17.55 -19.92
CA VAL A 742 32.76 -16.70 -21.11
C VAL A 742 34.19 -16.50 -21.59
N ALA A 743 35.18 -17.03 -20.91
CA ALA A 743 36.60 -16.87 -21.20
C ALA A 743 37.03 -17.40 -22.58
N HIS A 744 36.19 -18.16 -23.26
CA HIS A 744 36.43 -18.64 -24.63
C HIS A 744 36.09 -17.59 -25.70
N PHE A 745 35.40 -16.50 -25.35
CA PHE A 745 35.16 -15.38 -26.24
C PHE A 745 36.28 -14.35 -26.18
N GLU A 746 36.43 -13.58 -27.27
CA GLU A 746 37.35 -12.45 -27.28
C GLU A 746 36.90 -11.35 -26.31
N PRO A 747 37.79 -10.83 -25.42
CA PRO A 747 37.48 -9.74 -24.56
C PRO A 747 37.03 -8.47 -25.32
N TRP A 748 36.01 -7.79 -24.79
CA TRP A 748 35.53 -6.54 -25.35
C TRP A 748 35.65 -5.38 -24.38
N MET A 749 36.09 -4.23 -24.89
CA MET A 749 36.13 -2.95 -24.22
C MET A 749 35.90 -1.84 -25.26
N PRO A 750 35.08 -0.82 -24.99
CA PRO A 750 34.96 0.34 -25.86
C PRO A 750 36.32 1.03 -26.08
N GLU A 751 36.53 1.58 -27.28
CA GLU A 751 37.80 2.20 -27.63
C GLU A 751 38.19 3.33 -26.66
N GLU A 752 37.23 4.10 -26.16
CA GLU A 752 37.45 5.22 -25.25
C GLU A 752 37.92 4.78 -23.84
N TYR A 753 37.76 3.52 -23.46
CA TYR A 753 38.21 2.99 -22.14
C TYR A 753 39.55 2.25 -22.24
N GLY A 754 40.11 2.13 -23.43
CA GLY A 754 41.38 1.48 -23.67
C GLY A 754 41.28 -0.03 -23.95
N LYS A 755 42.43 -0.70 -24.11
CA LYS A 755 42.43 -2.16 -24.30
C LYS A 755 42.17 -2.88 -22.97
N PRO A 756 41.43 -4.00 -23.01
CA PRO A 756 41.12 -4.80 -21.81
C PRO A 756 42.36 -5.36 -21.14
#